data_25b48b288252db21f7dba7623128eb82
#
_entry.id   25b48b288252db21f7dba7623128eb82
#
_cell.length_a   1.000
_cell.length_b   1.000
_cell.length_c   1.000
_cell.angle_alpha   90.00
_cell.angle_beta   90.00
_cell.angle_gamma   90.00
#
_symmetry.space_group_name_H-M   'P 1'
#
loop_
_entity.id
_entity.type
_entity.pdbx_description
1 polymer ?
#
loop_
_entity_poly.entity_id
_entity_poly.type
_entity_poly.pdbx_seq_one_letter_code
_entity_poly.pdbx_strand_id
1 'polypeptide(L)'
;MKRFFCVAITVALFSVSATAQEKFPWQDTSLSRTERVENLLSMLTPEEKVGLMMNKSISIDRLGIPSYNWWSEACHGVRQGGYTVYPQPIGLAAAFSEKLVYDVFSQVSDEARANWNRTDHNDPKLFNVPMGVTYYPGNPELTFWCPNVNIFRDPRWGRGQETCGEDPYLNAVLGVQTVLGMQGNNDKYFKTHACAKHYAVHSGPEPLRHSMNVDPSNRDLWETYLPAFKALVKKANVREVMCAYQRFEGKPCCTSDRLLIDILRNKWGYDAIVLTDCDAINNFFNRGQHETHKDGLSASVDAVLNGTDLECGKVFMSLTEGLKKGLIEESVLDQHLRKTLMGRFELGMFDPAEMLPWANLGPEVISSEKNNDMATQAARESMVLLENKGNVLPLSKSLKTIAVVGPNADDIELLNGNYGGTPTDNHKHSLLEGIKNAVPGTKIIYQKACELNDEYQTVHHLQDFNDGKGVLVEFWNSEQSPFEGETPAPVKTGYYNELNFSTFGAWGFAEGVSNDNIAVRISGKYTATFTGEMKYTLSSDNGYVLKVNGQVVEENKGGGRPRGFGFGRRVEYKSFPVEQGKDYDVVIEYRRGKGQFAMLRGDICERKLVDFTDLANEVKQADAIIIIGGISARMEGEGGDKQDIELPKVQQMLVKAMHSTGKPVVFVNCSGSAIAFGSVEGQYDALLQAWYPGQGGAKALADVLFGDYCPGGKLPVTFYRSNNDLPDFLDYSMKNRTYRYFTGVPQYAFGYGLSYTTFSVGKGKMTAKSAKIGKSDKPYSVVVVPVTNTGKCEGTETVQVYVKRLGDEGAPIKALKGFQKLTLKPGETKRAVIALNSEAFEYYDDAIDELAVKPGRYQILYGTSSLDKDLQSFDFTVK
;
A
#
# COMPACT_ATOMS: atom_id res chain seq x y z
N MET A 1 30.01 -57.23 -65.98
CA MET A 1 30.81 -55.99 -66.11
C MET A 1 29.90 -54.87 -65.71
N LYS A 2 29.98 -54.45 -64.43
CA LYS A 2 29.34 -53.18 -63.92
C LYS A 2 30.38 -52.46 -63.10
N ARG A 3 30.77 -51.30 -63.58
CA ARG A 3 31.76 -50.41 -62.97
C ARG A 3 31.05 -49.68 -61.83
N PHE A 4 31.57 -49.73 -60.59
CA PHE A 4 31.23 -48.88 -59.48
C PHE A 4 32.07 -47.59 -59.51
N PHE A 5 31.44 -46.42 -59.55
CA PHE A 5 32.06 -45.12 -59.35
C PHE A 5 31.97 -44.79 -57.87
N CYS A 6 33.11 -44.73 -57.18
CA CYS A 6 33.19 -44.10 -55.88
C CYS A 6 33.31 -42.59 -55.99
N VAL A 7 32.31 -41.86 -55.50
CA VAL A 7 32.40 -40.42 -55.32
C VAL A 7 32.87 -40.17 -53.88
N ALA A 8 34.09 -39.66 -53.74
CA ALA A 8 34.61 -39.21 -52.44
C ALA A 8 34.02 -37.80 -52.13
N ILE A 9 33.16 -37.73 -51.17
CA ILE A 9 32.64 -36.44 -50.59
C ILE A 9 33.68 -35.95 -49.59
N THR A 10 34.39 -34.88 -49.89
CA THR A 10 35.29 -34.16 -49.00
C THR A 10 34.41 -33.23 -48.16
N VAL A 11 34.19 -33.61 -46.89
CA VAL A 11 33.53 -32.73 -45.88
C VAL A 11 34.59 -31.75 -45.39
N ALA A 12 34.49 -30.50 -45.83
CA ALA A 12 35.26 -29.39 -45.23
C ALA A 12 34.63 -29.04 -43.86
N LEU A 13 35.29 -29.40 -42.80
CA LEU A 13 35.01 -28.93 -41.44
C LEU A 13 35.40 -27.43 -41.37
N PHE A 14 34.42 -26.57 -41.50
CA PHE A 14 34.58 -25.19 -41.03
C PHE A 14 34.55 -25.22 -39.50
N SER A 15 35.71 -25.18 -38.87
CA SER A 15 35.87 -24.81 -37.47
C SER A 15 35.51 -23.33 -37.34
N VAL A 16 34.28 -23.03 -36.91
CA VAL A 16 33.91 -21.72 -36.39
C VAL A 16 34.70 -21.57 -35.08
N SER A 17 35.84 -20.92 -35.18
CA SER A 17 36.52 -20.43 -33.98
C SER A 17 35.57 -19.41 -33.37
N ALA A 18 34.87 -19.77 -32.29
CA ALA A 18 34.28 -18.82 -31.40
C ALA A 18 35.44 -18.01 -30.82
N THR A 19 35.67 -16.82 -31.36
CA THR A 19 36.56 -15.83 -30.71
C THR A 19 36.00 -15.64 -29.33
N ALA A 20 36.71 -16.09 -28.29
CA ALA A 20 36.42 -15.75 -26.91
C ALA A 20 36.38 -14.23 -26.86
N GLN A 21 35.18 -13.68 -26.60
CA GLN A 21 35.02 -12.25 -26.42
C GLN A 21 35.93 -11.85 -25.23
N GLU A 22 36.87 -10.95 -25.47
CA GLU A 22 37.77 -10.48 -24.44
C GLU A 22 36.92 -9.97 -23.27
N LYS A 23 37.08 -10.57 -22.07
CA LYS A 23 36.35 -10.16 -20.88
C LYS A 23 36.86 -8.78 -20.47
N PHE A 24 35.93 -7.87 -20.24
CA PHE A 24 36.26 -6.57 -19.64
C PHE A 24 36.78 -6.76 -18.22
N PRO A 25 37.70 -5.88 -17.71
CA PRO A 25 38.23 -5.99 -16.36
C PRO A 25 37.14 -6.01 -15.26
N TRP A 26 36.04 -5.29 -15.48
CA TRP A 26 34.93 -5.27 -14.52
C TRP A 26 34.17 -6.64 -14.41
N GLN A 27 34.36 -7.53 -15.37
CA GLN A 27 33.76 -8.87 -15.37
C GLN A 27 34.63 -9.91 -14.61
N ASP A 28 35.81 -9.52 -14.18
CA ASP A 28 36.70 -10.42 -13.42
C ASP A 28 36.22 -10.55 -11.97
N THR A 29 35.64 -11.70 -11.64
CA THR A 29 35.10 -12.01 -10.30
C THR A 29 36.18 -12.21 -9.22
N SER A 30 37.46 -12.23 -9.59
CA SER A 30 38.58 -12.28 -8.64
C SER A 30 38.90 -10.89 -8.07
N LEU A 31 38.49 -9.82 -8.73
CA LEU A 31 38.63 -8.46 -8.23
C LEU A 31 37.56 -8.13 -7.20
N SER A 32 37.88 -7.19 -6.32
CA SER A 32 36.88 -6.65 -5.39
C SER A 32 35.74 -5.93 -6.14
N ARG A 33 34.54 -5.85 -5.56
CA ARG A 33 33.45 -5.11 -6.17
C ARG A 33 33.79 -3.64 -6.43
N THR A 34 34.51 -3.01 -5.51
CA THR A 34 34.96 -1.63 -5.69
C THR A 34 35.85 -1.48 -6.92
N GLU A 35 36.85 -2.36 -7.11
CA GLU A 35 37.68 -2.35 -8.29
C GLU A 35 36.88 -2.58 -9.57
N ARG A 36 35.92 -3.50 -9.56
CA ARG A 36 35.03 -3.77 -10.71
C ARG A 36 34.14 -2.56 -11.02
N VAL A 37 33.59 -1.87 -10.03
CA VAL A 37 32.80 -0.65 -10.20
C VAL A 37 33.66 0.46 -10.81
N GLU A 38 34.87 0.71 -10.30
CA GLU A 38 35.76 1.74 -10.84
C GLU A 38 36.20 1.41 -12.27
N ASN A 39 36.52 0.15 -12.56
CA ASN A 39 36.81 -0.28 -13.93
C ASN A 39 35.64 -0.01 -14.87
N LEU A 40 34.42 -0.38 -14.48
CA LEU A 40 33.22 -0.15 -15.28
C LEU A 40 32.97 1.35 -15.49
N LEU A 41 33.02 2.13 -14.42
CA LEU A 41 32.78 3.56 -14.43
C LEU A 41 33.73 4.32 -15.37
N SER A 42 35.00 3.91 -15.39
CA SER A 42 36.02 4.49 -16.28
C SER A 42 35.79 4.26 -17.79
N MET A 43 34.93 3.27 -18.10
CA MET A 43 34.62 2.92 -19.51
C MET A 43 33.35 3.60 -20.02
N LEU A 44 32.57 4.26 -19.14
CA LEU A 44 31.31 4.89 -19.48
C LEU A 44 31.50 6.27 -20.09
N THR A 45 30.73 6.60 -21.13
CA THR A 45 30.63 7.98 -21.65
C THR A 45 29.73 8.83 -20.76
N PRO A 46 29.83 10.17 -20.81
CA PRO A 46 28.96 11.04 -20.02
C PRO A 46 27.47 10.80 -20.28
N GLU A 47 27.06 10.54 -21.52
CA GLU A 47 25.68 10.24 -21.89
C GLU A 47 25.21 8.89 -21.33
N GLU A 48 26.05 7.86 -21.34
CA GLU A 48 25.78 6.57 -20.73
C GLU A 48 25.64 6.70 -19.21
N LYS A 49 26.49 7.50 -18.57
CA LYS A 49 26.41 7.81 -17.13
C LYS A 49 25.03 8.39 -16.78
N VAL A 50 24.58 9.41 -17.50
CA VAL A 50 23.25 10.00 -17.30
C VAL A 50 22.15 8.96 -17.54
N GLY A 51 22.25 8.13 -18.58
CA GLY A 51 21.27 7.09 -18.88
C GLY A 51 21.13 6.02 -17.79
N LEU A 52 22.18 5.78 -17.00
CA LEU A 52 22.17 4.85 -15.86
C LEU A 52 21.61 5.45 -14.58
N MET A 53 21.44 6.78 -14.48
CA MET A 53 20.90 7.47 -13.29
C MET A 53 19.37 7.55 -13.27
N MET A 54 18.66 6.87 -14.17
CA MET A 54 17.20 6.81 -14.19
C MET A 54 16.71 5.43 -13.77
N ASN A 55 15.49 5.36 -13.22
CA ASN A 55 14.88 4.09 -12.83
C ASN A 55 14.83 3.09 -14.00
N LYS A 56 14.56 3.55 -15.23
CA LYS A 56 14.74 2.76 -16.46
C LYS A 56 16.15 2.97 -17.00
N SER A 57 17.12 2.36 -16.34
CA SER A 57 18.53 2.40 -16.74
C SER A 57 18.72 1.74 -18.11
N ILE A 58 19.40 2.41 -19.01
CA ILE A 58 19.66 1.95 -20.40
C ILE A 58 20.56 0.71 -20.42
N SER A 59 20.49 -0.07 -21.50
CA SER A 59 21.54 -1.04 -21.82
C SER A 59 22.79 -0.32 -22.38
N ILE A 60 23.97 -0.92 -22.16
CA ILE A 60 25.23 -0.51 -22.80
C ILE A 60 25.83 -1.72 -23.45
N ASP A 61 25.32 -2.02 -24.65
CA ASP A 61 25.60 -3.27 -25.38
C ASP A 61 27.09 -3.47 -25.65
N ARG A 62 27.85 -2.37 -25.95
CA ARG A 62 29.30 -2.43 -26.16
C ARG A 62 30.09 -2.91 -24.92
N LEU A 63 29.52 -2.81 -23.74
CA LEU A 63 30.11 -3.29 -22.47
C LEU A 63 29.39 -4.52 -21.91
N GLY A 64 28.34 -5.00 -22.59
CA GLY A 64 27.53 -6.16 -22.12
C GLY A 64 26.72 -5.88 -20.88
N ILE A 65 26.31 -4.62 -20.64
CA ILE A 65 25.47 -4.22 -19.52
C ILE A 65 24.03 -4.25 -19.98
N PRO A 66 23.16 -5.12 -19.41
CA PRO A 66 21.75 -5.11 -19.72
C PRO A 66 21.06 -3.88 -19.13
N SER A 67 19.99 -3.42 -19.75
CA SER A 67 19.07 -2.47 -19.17
C SER A 67 18.47 -3.02 -17.87
N TYR A 68 18.02 -2.11 -17.01
CA TYR A 68 17.41 -2.50 -15.72
C TYR A 68 16.34 -1.50 -15.28
N ASN A 69 15.21 -2.00 -14.81
CA ASN A 69 14.19 -1.16 -14.19
C ASN A 69 14.29 -1.29 -12.66
N TRP A 70 14.64 -0.19 -12.00
CA TRP A 70 14.74 -0.14 -10.53
C TRP A 70 13.37 -0.13 -9.83
N TRP A 71 12.31 0.27 -10.57
CA TRP A 71 10.98 0.38 -9.99
C TRP A 71 10.33 -0.98 -9.84
N SER A 72 9.98 -1.31 -8.62
CA SER A 72 9.06 -2.39 -8.28
C SER A 72 8.47 -2.16 -6.90
N GLU A 73 7.38 -2.88 -6.59
CA GLU A 73 6.68 -2.80 -5.33
C GLU A 73 6.44 -4.19 -4.74
N ALA A 74 6.66 -4.28 -3.42
CA ALA A 74 6.36 -5.48 -2.64
C ALA A 74 5.81 -5.11 -1.25
N CYS A 75 4.88 -4.17 -1.19
CA CYS A 75 4.30 -3.67 0.05
C CYS A 75 3.79 -4.81 0.96
N HIS A 76 3.14 -5.82 0.37
CA HIS A 76 2.67 -7.03 1.07
C HIS A 76 2.61 -8.26 0.14
N GLY A 77 3.62 -8.42 -0.66
CA GLY A 77 3.79 -9.42 -1.72
C GLY A 77 4.26 -8.74 -2.99
N VAL A 78 4.90 -9.47 -3.90
CA VAL A 78 5.33 -8.92 -5.20
C VAL A 78 4.11 -8.40 -5.95
N ARG A 79 4.12 -7.10 -6.32
CA ARG A 79 2.98 -6.43 -6.98
C ARG A 79 2.86 -6.87 -8.44
N GLN A 80 2.62 -8.14 -8.68
CA GLN A 80 2.36 -8.72 -10.00
C GLN A 80 1.28 -9.80 -9.88
N GLY A 81 0.73 -10.23 -11.02
CA GLY A 81 -0.21 -11.35 -11.03
C GLY A 81 0.51 -12.68 -10.83
N GLY A 82 -0.12 -13.58 -10.07
CA GLY A 82 0.37 -14.94 -9.83
C GLY A 82 1.37 -15.09 -8.69
N TYR A 83 1.52 -14.06 -7.85
CA TYR A 83 2.35 -14.10 -6.64
C TYR A 83 1.48 -14.13 -5.38
N THR A 84 2.09 -14.49 -4.25
CA THR A 84 1.39 -14.55 -2.97
C THR A 84 1.06 -13.14 -2.46
N VAL A 85 -0.19 -12.93 -2.06
CA VAL A 85 -0.68 -11.69 -1.47
C VAL A 85 -0.92 -11.88 0.02
N TYR A 86 -0.12 -11.20 0.83
CA TYR A 86 -0.19 -11.20 2.29
C TYR A 86 -1.13 -10.09 2.80
N PRO A 87 -1.47 -10.05 4.11
CA PRO A 87 -2.14 -8.89 4.69
C PRO A 87 -1.36 -7.60 4.48
N GLN A 88 -2.07 -6.48 4.36
CA GLN A 88 -1.46 -5.15 4.35
C GLN A 88 -0.54 -4.95 5.57
N PRO A 89 0.53 -4.12 5.47
CA PRO A 89 1.46 -3.87 6.56
C PRO A 89 0.81 -3.47 7.87
N ILE A 90 -0.28 -2.70 7.84
CA ILE A 90 -1.05 -2.36 9.05
C ILE A 90 -1.63 -3.61 9.73
N GLY A 91 -2.10 -4.59 8.95
CA GLY A 91 -2.57 -5.88 9.44
C GLY A 91 -1.42 -6.71 9.99
N LEU A 92 -0.28 -6.79 9.27
CA LEU A 92 0.92 -7.47 9.77
C LEU A 92 1.41 -6.85 11.08
N ALA A 93 1.32 -5.53 11.23
CA ALA A 93 1.68 -4.82 12.45
C ALA A 93 0.76 -5.17 13.62
N ALA A 94 -0.52 -5.43 13.37
CA ALA A 94 -1.47 -5.87 14.40
C ALA A 94 -1.09 -7.23 15.02
N ALA A 95 -0.29 -8.04 14.34
CA ALA A 95 0.24 -9.27 14.90
C ALA A 95 1.29 -9.05 16.02
N PHE A 96 1.91 -7.87 16.12
CA PHE A 96 3.01 -7.58 17.06
C PHE A 96 4.07 -8.69 17.07
N SER A 97 4.50 -9.14 15.89
CA SER A 97 5.39 -10.28 15.71
C SER A 97 6.51 -9.97 14.72
N GLU A 98 7.71 -9.72 15.26
CA GLU A 98 8.92 -9.52 14.46
C GLU A 98 9.19 -10.73 13.55
N LYS A 99 9.05 -11.93 14.12
CA LYS A 99 9.29 -13.17 13.38
C LYS A 99 8.34 -13.35 12.21
N LEU A 100 7.04 -13.05 12.38
CA LEU A 100 6.06 -13.18 11.31
C LEU A 100 6.40 -12.24 10.15
N VAL A 101 6.73 -10.98 10.45
CA VAL A 101 7.09 -9.99 9.41
C VAL A 101 8.35 -10.42 8.65
N TYR A 102 9.39 -10.87 9.37
CA TYR A 102 10.60 -11.43 8.76
C TYR A 102 10.31 -12.62 7.84
N ASP A 103 9.52 -13.59 8.31
CA ASP A 103 9.19 -14.80 7.56
C ASP A 103 8.38 -14.47 6.29
N VAL A 104 7.39 -13.56 6.38
CA VAL A 104 6.60 -13.09 5.24
C VAL A 104 7.51 -12.47 4.18
N PHE A 105 8.34 -11.50 4.56
CA PHE A 105 9.18 -10.80 3.58
C PHE A 105 10.36 -11.65 3.09
N SER A 106 10.77 -12.66 3.84
CA SER A 106 11.71 -13.68 3.36
C SER A 106 11.11 -14.50 2.22
N GLN A 107 9.80 -14.87 2.32
CA GLN A 107 9.10 -15.58 1.23
C GLN A 107 8.86 -14.66 0.04
N VAL A 108 8.49 -13.40 0.25
CA VAL A 108 8.34 -12.39 -0.83
C VAL A 108 9.63 -12.28 -1.64
N SER A 109 10.77 -12.18 -0.98
CA SER A 109 12.07 -12.10 -1.65
C SER A 109 12.50 -13.42 -2.30
N ASP A 110 12.05 -14.58 -1.79
CA ASP A 110 12.24 -15.87 -2.46
C ASP A 110 11.47 -15.92 -3.79
N GLU A 111 10.22 -15.49 -3.81
CA GLU A 111 9.41 -15.39 -5.04
C GLU A 111 10.04 -14.45 -6.07
N ALA A 112 10.54 -13.29 -5.62
CA ALA A 112 11.23 -12.33 -6.47
C ALA A 112 12.49 -12.94 -7.11
N ARG A 113 13.31 -13.64 -6.32
CA ARG A 113 14.50 -14.33 -6.82
C ARG A 113 14.18 -15.47 -7.78
N ALA A 114 13.16 -16.27 -7.48
CA ALA A 114 12.70 -17.32 -8.38
C ALA A 114 12.27 -16.77 -9.74
N ASN A 115 11.62 -15.60 -9.74
CA ASN A 115 11.27 -14.91 -10.97
C ASN A 115 12.51 -14.41 -11.72
N TRP A 116 13.46 -13.80 -11.01
CA TRP A 116 14.74 -13.38 -11.61
C TRP A 116 15.46 -14.55 -12.28
N ASN A 117 15.60 -15.68 -11.58
CA ASN A 117 16.36 -16.83 -12.05
C ASN A 117 15.80 -17.49 -13.32
N ARG A 118 14.50 -17.39 -13.57
CA ARG A 118 13.82 -17.96 -14.75
C ARG A 118 13.75 -17.05 -15.96
N THR A 119 14.14 -15.78 -15.81
CA THR A 119 13.91 -14.76 -16.82
C THR A 119 15.14 -14.57 -17.73
N ASP A 120 14.91 -14.40 -19.01
CA ASP A 120 15.94 -13.95 -19.96
C ASP A 120 16.10 -12.43 -19.86
N HIS A 121 17.14 -11.99 -19.18
CA HIS A 121 17.41 -10.57 -18.92
C HIS A 121 17.84 -9.79 -20.17
N ASN A 122 18.02 -10.44 -21.31
CA ASN A 122 18.34 -9.82 -22.58
C ASN A 122 17.10 -9.62 -23.48
N ASP A 123 15.89 -10.03 -23.02
CA ASP A 123 14.67 -9.80 -23.79
C ASP A 123 14.30 -8.30 -23.79
N PRO A 124 14.36 -7.59 -24.94
CA PRO A 124 14.06 -6.16 -25.01
C PRO A 124 12.58 -5.82 -24.67
N LYS A 125 11.68 -6.82 -24.67
CA LYS A 125 10.27 -6.62 -24.30
C LYS A 125 10.10 -6.29 -22.84
N LEU A 126 11.04 -6.69 -21.98
CA LEU A 126 11.02 -6.40 -20.53
C LEU A 126 11.05 -4.89 -20.22
N PHE A 127 11.54 -4.05 -21.13
CA PHE A 127 11.74 -2.61 -20.94
C PHE A 127 10.66 -1.73 -21.56
N ASN A 128 9.79 -2.28 -22.38
CA ASN A 128 8.76 -1.55 -23.12
C ASN A 128 7.37 -1.64 -22.50
N VAL A 129 7.27 -2.02 -21.22
CA VAL A 129 5.99 -2.09 -20.51
C VAL A 129 5.48 -0.67 -20.25
N PRO A 130 4.29 -0.29 -20.74
CA PRO A 130 3.70 1.03 -20.44
C PRO A 130 3.52 1.23 -18.94
N MET A 131 3.74 2.46 -18.45
CA MET A 131 3.42 2.81 -17.08
C MET A 131 1.92 2.52 -16.79
N GLY A 132 1.61 1.82 -15.70
CA GLY A 132 0.24 1.45 -15.32
C GLY A 132 -0.21 0.06 -15.76
N VAL A 133 0.56 -0.67 -16.55
CA VAL A 133 0.29 -2.09 -16.81
C VAL A 133 0.77 -2.91 -15.61
N THR A 134 -0.18 -3.33 -14.77
CA THR A 134 0.07 -4.11 -13.55
C THR A 134 0.37 -5.57 -13.81
N TYR A 135 0.31 -6.01 -15.06
CA TYR A 135 0.48 -7.41 -15.42
C TYR A 135 1.40 -7.55 -16.65
N TYR A 136 2.66 -7.88 -16.39
CA TYR A 136 3.53 -8.50 -17.35
C TYR A 136 4.16 -9.74 -16.70
N PRO A 137 3.76 -10.96 -17.08
CA PRO A 137 4.39 -12.14 -16.54
C PRO A 137 5.87 -12.14 -16.92
N GLY A 138 6.75 -12.03 -15.94
CA GLY A 138 8.17 -12.16 -16.15
C GLY A 138 9.02 -10.92 -16.00
N ASN A 139 8.52 -9.78 -15.46
CA ASN A 139 9.40 -8.66 -15.16
C ASN A 139 10.34 -9.04 -13.99
N PRO A 140 11.66 -9.21 -14.25
CA PRO A 140 12.59 -9.66 -13.23
C PRO A 140 13.08 -8.46 -12.44
N GLU A 141 12.60 -8.30 -11.23
CA GLU A 141 12.96 -7.20 -10.37
C GLU A 141 13.61 -7.71 -9.08
N LEU A 142 14.66 -7.03 -8.65
CA LEU A 142 15.38 -7.31 -7.41
C LEU A 142 15.45 -6.09 -6.50
N THR A 143 14.86 -4.97 -6.91
CA THR A 143 14.77 -3.73 -6.15
C THR A 143 13.31 -3.42 -5.88
N PHE A 144 12.92 -3.29 -4.62
CA PHE A 144 11.54 -3.13 -4.19
C PHE A 144 11.39 -1.90 -3.31
N TRP A 145 10.48 -1.00 -3.70
CA TRP A 145 10.31 0.28 -3.01
C TRP A 145 9.36 0.14 -1.82
N CYS A 146 9.78 -0.70 -0.89
CA CYS A 146 9.16 -0.94 0.42
C CYS A 146 10.26 -1.23 1.47
N PRO A 147 9.98 -1.02 2.78
CA PRO A 147 8.73 -0.64 3.42
C PRO A 147 8.43 0.86 3.43
N ASN A 148 7.14 1.20 3.48
CA ASN A 148 6.69 2.53 3.90
C ASN A 148 6.73 2.61 5.42
N VAL A 149 7.64 3.42 5.97
CA VAL A 149 7.81 3.60 7.42
C VAL A 149 7.39 4.99 7.91
N ASN A 150 6.62 5.70 7.12
CA ASN A 150 5.99 6.94 7.56
C ASN A 150 4.99 6.67 8.68
N ILE A 151 4.80 7.65 9.57
CA ILE A 151 3.92 7.50 10.73
C ILE A 151 2.47 7.72 10.34
N PHE A 152 1.60 6.78 10.69
CA PHE A 152 0.16 6.89 10.49
C PHE A 152 -0.44 7.84 11.54
N ARG A 153 -0.09 9.14 11.45
CA ARG A 153 -0.46 10.16 12.43
C ARG A 153 -1.94 10.57 12.41
N ASP A 154 -2.62 10.36 11.27
CA ASP A 154 -3.99 10.77 11.06
C ASP A 154 -4.78 9.65 10.34
N PRO A 155 -5.88 9.15 10.92
CA PRO A 155 -6.64 8.02 10.35
C PRO A 155 -7.30 8.34 9.01
N ARG A 156 -7.35 9.60 8.56
CA ARG A 156 -7.84 9.98 7.24
C ARG A 156 -6.84 9.68 6.12
N TRP A 157 -5.55 9.56 6.43
CA TRP A 157 -4.52 9.34 5.43
C TRP A 157 -4.68 8.00 4.70
N GLY A 158 -4.88 8.06 3.37
CA GLY A 158 -5.18 6.88 2.55
C GLY A 158 -4.06 5.85 2.47
N ARG A 159 -2.79 6.28 2.56
CA ARG A 159 -1.62 5.38 2.53
C ARG A 159 -1.22 4.86 3.92
N GLY A 160 -1.95 5.20 4.97
CA GLY A 160 -1.68 4.68 6.31
C GLY A 160 -1.66 3.16 6.38
N GLN A 161 -2.48 2.48 5.57
CA GLN A 161 -2.52 1.02 5.47
C GLN A 161 -1.19 0.38 5.04
N GLU A 162 -0.33 1.13 4.32
CA GLU A 162 0.99 0.67 3.86
C GLU A 162 2.04 0.66 4.98
N THR A 163 1.72 1.17 6.17
CA THR A 163 2.66 1.38 7.28
C THR A 163 2.40 0.43 8.43
N CYS A 164 3.35 0.36 9.37
CA CYS A 164 3.17 -0.38 10.62
C CYS A 164 2.44 0.42 11.71
N GLY A 165 1.69 1.47 11.35
CA GLY A 165 0.82 2.21 12.25
C GLY A 165 1.40 3.52 12.78
N GLU A 166 0.92 3.94 13.95
CA GLU A 166 1.15 5.27 14.49
C GLU A 166 2.37 5.40 15.40
N ASP A 167 2.94 4.26 15.83
CA ASP A 167 4.02 4.26 16.80
C ASP A 167 5.40 4.16 16.14
N PRO A 168 6.35 5.09 16.43
CA PRO A 168 7.68 5.09 15.83
C PRO A 168 8.53 3.87 16.18
N TYR A 169 8.37 3.29 17.39
CA TYR A 169 9.11 2.10 17.79
C TYR A 169 8.60 0.85 17.07
N LEU A 170 7.28 0.67 16.99
CA LEU A 170 6.67 -0.44 16.27
C LEU A 170 7.03 -0.41 14.77
N ASN A 171 6.94 0.78 14.13
CA ASN A 171 7.38 0.97 12.74
C ASN A 171 8.87 0.66 12.56
N ALA A 172 9.72 1.09 13.50
CA ALA A 172 11.15 0.82 13.44
C ALA A 172 11.45 -0.68 13.53
N VAL A 173 10.86 -1.36 14.50
CA VAL A 173 11.13 -2.78 14.77
C VAL A 173 10.63 -3.65 13.62
N LEU A 174 9.39 -3.46 13.17
CA LEU A 174 8.81 -4.26 12.09
C LEU A 174 9.39 -3.87 10.72
N GLY A 175 9.69 -2.59 10.49
CA GLY A 175 10.38 -2.14 9.28
C GLY A 175 11.77 -2.75 9.14
N VAL A 176 12.53 -2.90 10.25
CA VAL A 176 13.81 -3.61 10.27
C VAL A 176 13.62 -5.07 9.83
N GLN A 177 12.59 -5.77 10.34
CA GLN A 177 12.32 -7.16 9.95
C GLN A 177 11.92 -7.27 8.47
N THR A 178 11.15 -6.30 7.95
CA THR A 178 10.84 -6.23 6.52
C THR A 178 12.12 -6.13 5.68
N VAL A 179 13.02 -5.20 6.01
CA VAL A 179 14.29 -5.03 5.28
C VAL A 179 15.15 -6.29 5.35
N LEU A 180 15.31 -6.88 6.55
CA LEU A 180 16.11 -8.09 6.72
C LEU A 180 15.53 -9.28 5.95
N GLY A 181 14.20 -9.46 5.95
CA GLY A 181 13.53 -10.50 5.16
C GLY A 181 13.71 -10.29 3.65
N MET A 182 13.57 -9.05 3.18
CA MET A 182 13.79 -8.71 1.78
C MET A 182 15.25 -8.89 1.35
N GLN A 183 16.20 -8.35 2.11
CA GLN A 183 17.60 -8.32 1.72
C GLN A 183 18.34 -9.64 1.97
N GLY A 184 17.77 -10.54 2.81
CA GLY A 184 18.40 -11.80 3.19
C GLY A 184 19.58 -11.62 4.14
N ASN A 185 20.26 -12.73 4.45
CA ASN A 185 21.30 -12.80 5.48
C ASN A 185 22.66 -13.28 4.94
N ASN A 186 23.00 -13.00 3.70
CA ASN A 186 24.29 -13.38 3.12
C ASN A 186 25.28 -12.23 3.19
N ASP A 187 26.52 -12.52 3.62
CA ASP A 187 27.55 -11.48 3.82
C ASP A 187 28.06 -10.86 2.51
N LYS A 188 27.91 -11.58 1.39
CA LYS A 188 28.42 -11.13 0.09
C LYS A 188 27.36 -10.55 -0.82
N TYR A 189 26.16 -11.10 -0.85
CA TYR A 189 25.09 -10.70 -1.77
C TYR A 189 23.81 -10.36 -1.02
N PHE A 190 23.07 -9.37 -1.53
CA PHE A 190 21.70 -9.14 -1.12
C PHE A 190 20.73 -9.96 -1.98
N LYS A 191 19.71 -10.52 -1.34
CA LYS A 191 18.68 -11.29 -2.04
C LYS A 191 17.83 -10.40 -2.93
N THR A 192 17.37 -9.28 -2.38
CA THR A 192 16.76 -8.13 -3.06
C THR A 192 17.22 -6.87 -2.35
N HIS A 193 17.01 -5.69 -2.93
CA HIS A 193 17.07 -4.44 -2.18
C HIS A 193 15.70 -4.09 -1.64
N ALA A 194 15.67 -3.53 -0.43
CA ALA A 194 14.54 -2.85 0.16
C ALA A 194 14.78 -1.34 0.15
N CYS A 195 13.71 -0.56 0.15
CA CYS A 195 13.75 0.89 0.10
C CYS A 195 12.94 1.50 1.24
N ALA A 196 13.60 2.25 2.12
CA ALA A 196 12.91 3.02 3.16
C ALA A 196 12.21 4.24 2.54
N LYS A 197 10.89 4.31 2.64
CA LYS A 197 10.10 5.39 2.04
C LYS A 197 9.03 5.93 2.99
N HIS A 198 8.61 7.17 2.80
CA HIS A 198 9.13 8.25 1.94
C HIS A 198 9.88 9.23 2.83
N TYR A 199 11.17 9.47 2.59
CA TYR A 199 12.06 10.23 3.45
C TYR A 199 11.99 11.72 3.12
N ALA A 200 11.48 12.59 3.99
CA ALA A 200 10.89 12.30 5.28
C ALA A 200 9.59 13.11 5.47
N VAL A 201 8.90 12.82 6.58
CA VAL A 201 7.71 13.59 7.03
C VAL A 201 6.56 13.56 6.01
N HIS A 202 6.28 12.40 5.42
CA HIS A 202 5.16 12.18 4.50
C HIS A 202 4.04 11.38 5.19
N SER A 203 2.90 12.04 5.51
CA SER A 203 1.77 11.41 6.23
C SER A 203 0.43 12.06 5.86
N GLY A 204 0.25 12.37 4.56
CA GLY A 204 -0.95 13.03 4.02
C GLY A 204 -1.01 14.54 4.33
N PRO A 205 -1.97 15.26 3.76
CA PRO A 205 -2.99 14.76 2.83
C PRO A 205 -2.44 14.47 1.41
N GLU A 206 -2.89 13.35 0.85
CA GLU A 206 -2.45 12.86 -0.46
C GLU A 206 -2.68 13.85 -1.62
N PRO A 207 -3.83 14.53 -1.72
CA PRO A 207 -4.07 15.48 -2.81
C PRO A 207 -3.08 16.65 -2.87
N LEU A 208 -2.39 16.94 -1.76
CA LEU A 208 -1.44 18.05 -1.65
C LEU A 208 0.02 17.60 -1.66
N ARG A 209 0.30 16.31 -1.75
CA ARG A 209 1.65 15.74 -1.64
C ARG A 209 2.66 16.36 -2.64
N HIS A 210 2.17 16.84 -3.79
CA HIS A 210 3.01 17.43 -4.84
C HIS A 210 3.25 18.94 -4.68
N SER A 211 2.63 19.60 -3.70
CA SER A 211 2.70 21.07 -3.54
C SER A 211 2.93 21.54 -2.11
N MET A 212 2.55 20.73 -1.11
CA MET A 212 2.64 21.15 0.29
C MET A 212 4.08 21.33 0.77
N ASN A 213 4.24 22.17 1.79
CA ASN A 213 5.45 22.28 2.58
C ASN A 213 5.15 21.80 4.00
N VAL A 214 6.02 20.98 4.56
CA VAL A 214 5.90 20.50 5.94
C VAL A 214 7.06 21.07 6.76
N ASP A 215 6.73 21.53 7.95
CA ASP A 215 7.67 22.19 8.86
C ASP A 215 7.35 21.75 10.31
N PRO A 216 7.65 20.51 10.67
CA PRO A 216 7.42 20.02 12.03
C PRO A 216 8.42 20.62 13.00
N SER A 217 8.08 20.66 14.29
CA SER A 217 9.09 20.97 15.31
C SER A 217 10.26 19.98 15.26
N ASN A 218 11.47 20.41 15.63
CA ASN A 218 12.62 19.50 15.72
C ASN A 218 12.34 18.31 16.64
N ARG A 219 11.60 18.51 17.73
CA ARG A 219 11.19 17.41 18.60
C ARG A 219 10.33 16.41 17.87
N ASP A 220 9.29 16.85 17.16
CA ASP A 220 8.41 15.94 16.40
C ASP A 220 9.20 15.25 15.28
N LEU A 221 10.08 15.96 14.61
CA LEU A 221 10.96 15.41 13.59
C LEU A 221 11.78 14.22 14.14
N TRP A 222 12.52 14.45 15.22
CA TRP A 222 13.44 13.49 15.79
C TRP A 222 12.77 12.39 16.63
N GLU A 223 11.68 12.69 17.35
CA GLU A 223 11.01 11.73 18.24
C GLU A 223 9.89 10.94 17.56
N THR A 224 9.42 11.39 16.36
CA THR A 224 8.30 10.76 15.68
C THR A 224 8.60 10.38 14.22
N TYR A 225 9.06 11.33 13.39
CA TYR A 225 9.14 11.10 11.95
C TYR A 225 10.41 10.39 11.48
N LEU A 226 11.53 10.55 12.17
CA LEU A 226 12.83 10.00 11.77
C LEU A 226 13.21 8.64 12.39
N PRO A 227 12.71 8.22 13.57
CA PRO A 227 13.26 7.03 14.26
C PRO A 227 13.19 5.74 13.44
N ALA A 228 12.12 5.51 12.66
CA ALA A 228 12.01 4.32 11.83
C ALA A 228 13.10 4.32 10.73
N PHE A 229 13.29 5.43 10.02
CA PHE A 229 14.35 5.55 9.00
C PHE A 229 15.74 5.32 9.61
N LYS A 230 16.03 5.95 10.77
CA LYS A 230 17.29 5.72 11.50
C LYS A 230 17.51 4.23 11.80
N ALA A 231 16.45 3.54 12.23
CA ALA A 231 16.52 2.11 12.54
C ALA A 231 16.81 1.27 11.29
N LEU A 232 16.14 1.53 10.17
CA LEU A 232 16.37 0.80 8.93
C LEU A 232 17.80 0.99 8.41
N VAL A 233 18.33 2.21 8.50
CA VAL A 233 19.72 2.52 8.12
C VAL A 233 20.71 1.81 9.06
N LYS A 234 20.55 1.97 10.39
CA LYS A 234 21.56 1.55 11.36
C LYS A 234 21.50 0.08 11.74
N LYS A 235 20.29 -0.53 11.71
CA LYS A 235 20.08 -1.91 12.22
C LYS A 235 19.83 -2.92 11.10
N ALA A 236 19.37 -2.48 9.93
CA ALA A 236 19.06 -3.36 8.81
C ALA A 236 19.90 -3.08 7.56
N ASN A 237 20.76 -2.05 7.56
CA ASN A 237 21.56 -1.67 6.41
C ASN A 237 20.72 -1.59 5.10
N VAL A 238 19.57 -0.89 5.17
CA VAL A 238 18.68 -0.72 4.02
C VAL A 238 19.45 -0.14 2.83
N ARG A 239 19.27 -0.71 1.63
CA ARG A 239 20.11 -0.35 0.48
C ARG A 239 19.57 0.81 -0.34
N GLU A 240 18.30 1.17 -0.14
CA GLU A 240 17.68 2.29 -0.85
C GLU A 240 16.88 3.16 0.13
N VAL A 241 16.90 4.47 -0.10
CA VAL A 241 16.08 5.46 0.60
C VAL A 241 15.42 6.35 -0.44
N MET A 242 14.09 6.43 -0.43
CA MET A 242 13.33 7.26 -1.35
C MET A 242 12.95 8.58 -0.71
N CYS A 243 13.35 9.70 -1.31
CA CYS A 243 12.92 11.02 -0.85
C CYS A 243 11.45 11.28 -1.25
N ALA A 244 10.73 11.97 -0.36
CA ALA A 244 9.30 12.21 -0.51
C ALA A 244 8.98 13.31 -1.53
N TYR A 245 7.72 13.34 -2.00
CA TYR A 245 7.24 14.31 -2.99
C TYR A 245 7.27 15.76 -2.50
N GLN A 246 6.88 16.01 -1.24
CA GLN A 246 6.62 17.35 -0.73
C GLN A 246 7.91 18.13 -0.44
N ARG A 247 7.73 19.41 -0.09
CA ARG A 247 8.81 20.22 0.49
C ARG A 247 8.90 19.97 1.99
N PHE A 248 10.11 20.07 2.49
CA PHE A 248 10.46 20.06 3.91
C PHE A 248 11.25 21.36 4.23
N GLU A 249 10.77 22.16 5.17
CA GLU A 249 11.38 23.45 5.53
C GLU A 249 11.62 24.34 4.29
N GLY A 250 10.69 24.35 3.35
CA GLY A 250 10.73 25.13 2.12
C GLY A 250 11.49 24.51 0.95
N LYS A 251 12.34 23.50 1.15
CA LYS A 251 13.08 22.80 0.10
C LYS A 251 12.40 21.51 -0.32
N PRO A 252 12.40 21.11 -1.61
CA PRO A 252 11.99 19.76 -1.99
C PRO A 252 12.79 18.71 -1.22
N CYS A 253 12.15 17.62 -0.76
CA CYS A 253 12.86 16.59 0.02
C CYS A 253 14.07 16.02 -0.72
N CYS A 254 14.01 15.90 -2.06
CA CYS A 254 15.11 15.38 -2.88
C CYS A 254 16.25 16.41 -3.11
N THR A 255 16.16 17.64 -2.57
CA THR A 255 17.23 18.64 -2.57
C THR A 255 17.52 19.16 -1.16
N SER A 256 16.93 18.54 -0.14
CA SER A 256 17.11 18.98 1.24
C SER A 256 18.49 18.55 1.75
N ASP A 257 19.42 19.46 1.81
CA ASP A 257 20.76 19.28 2.41
C ASP A 257 20.66 18.80 3.86
N ARG A 258 19.72 19.35 4.66
CA ARG A 258 19.48 18.90 6.03
C ARG A 258 19.08 17.43 6.08
N LEU A 259 18.12 16.99 5.25
CA LEU A 259 17.68 15.60 5.27
C LEU A 259 18.74 14.67 4.68
N LEU A 260 19.22 14.96 3.46
CA LEU A 260 20.03 14.01 2.70
C LEU A 260 21.50 14.03 3.11
N ILE A 261 22.06 15.21 3.35
CA ILE A 261 23.51 15.35 3.67
C ILE A 261 23.74 15.30 5.17
N ASP A 262 23.09 16.21 5.94
CA ASP A 262 23.43 16.35 7.34
C ASP A 262 22.93 15.18 8.18
N ILE A 263 21.68 14.78 8.01
CA ILE A 263 21.07 13.70 8.81
C ILE A 263 21.43 12.34 8.22
N LEU A 264 21.07 12.08 6.95
CA LEU A 264 21.19 10.75 6.37
C LEU A 264 22.64 10.34 6.16
N ARG A 265 23.44 11.19 5.45
CA ARG A 265 24.84 10.86 5.13
C ARG A 265 25.76 11.05 6.33
N ASN A 266 25.76 12.27 6.94
CA ASN A 266 26.76 12.62 7.96
C ASN A 266 26.44 12.01 9.33
N LYS A 267 25.22 12.25 9.89
CA LYS A 267 24.87 11.76 11.25
C LYS A 267 24.64 10.24 11.25
N TRP A 268 23.97 9.69 10.23
CA TRP A 268 23.68 8.26 10.20
C TRP A 268 24.69 7.44 9.41
N GLY A 269 25.59 8.06 8.64
CA GLY A 269 26.64 7.37 7.87
C GLY A 269 26.08 6.50 6.75
N TYR A 270 24.95 6.89 6.15
CA TYR A 270 24.33 6.15 5.06
C TYR A 270 25.14 6.31 3.77
N ASP A 271 25.64 5.21 3.22
CA ASP A 271 26.46 5.17 1.99
C ASP A 271 25.87 4.26 0.91
N ALA A 272 24.55 4.33 0.74
CA ALA A 272 23.86 3.58 -0.30
C ALA A 272 22.94 4.52 -1.12
N ILE A 273 22.03 3.98 -1.90
CA ILE A 273 21.30 4.69 -2.92
C ILE A 273 20.21 5.59 -2.31
N VAL A 274 20.19 6.87 -2.72
CA VAL A 274 19.05 7.77 -2.53
C VAL A 274 18.36 7.95 -3.88
N LEU A 275 17.05 7.70 -3.91
CA LEU A 275 16.25 7.81 -5.12
C LEU A 275 15.03 8.70 -4.93
N THR A 276 14.46 9.19 -6.03
CA THR A 276 13.27 10.01 -6.00
C THR A 276 12.01 9.14 -6.03
N ASP A 277 10.93 9.63 -5.44
CA ASP A 277 9.61 9.14 -5.82
C ASP A 277 9.32 9.47 -7.30
N CYS A 278 8.37 8.78 -7.93
CA CYS A 278 8.16 8.86 -9.38
C CYS A 278 7.70 10.26 -9.82
N ASP A 279 8.42 10.82 -10.79
CA ASP A 279 8.21 12.18 -11.30
C ASP A 279 8.34 13.31 -10.24
N ALA A 280 8.97 13.04 -9.08
CA ALA A 280 9.10 14.03 -8.02
C ALA A 280 9.92 15.26 -8.44
N ILE A 281 10.92 15.10 -9.31
CA ILE A 281 11.71 16.24 -9.81
C ILE A 281 10.86 17.21 -10.63
N ASN A 282 9.81 16.72 -11.31
CA ASN A 282 8.87 17.59 -12.03
C ASN A 282 8.15 18.59 -11.10
N ASN A 283 7.94 18.20 -9.82
CA ASN A 283 7.27 19.08 -8.87
C ASN A 283 8.05 20.37 -8.61
N PHE A 284 9.39 20.37 -8.78
CA PHE A 284 10.23 21.52 -8.44
C PHE A 284 9.93 22.74 -9.32
N PHE A 285 9.56 22.52 -10.60
CA PHE A 285 9.36 23.59 -11.58
C PHE A 285 7.97 23.65 -12.20
N ASN A 286 7.13 22.63 -11.99
CA ASN A 286 5.77 22.65 -12.51
C ASN A 286 4.91 23.70 -11.80
N ARG A 287 4.11 24.42 -12.59
CA ARG A 287 3.16 25.41 -12.07
C ARG A 287 2.12 24.81 -11.15
N GLY A 288 1.90 25.43 -10.01
CA GLY A 288 0.96 24.98 -8.97
C GLY A 288 1.49 23.84 -8.10
N GLN A 289 2.79 23.51 -8.25
CA GLN A 289 3.51 22.56 -7.39
C GLN A 289 4.53 23.31 -6.51
N HIS A 290 5.81 22.93 -6.53
CA HIS A 290 6.79 23.60 -5.66
C HIS A 290 7.20 24.99 -6.15
N GLU A 291 7.36 25.15 -7.47
CA GLU A 291 7.83 26.41 -8.12
C GLU A 291 9.14 26.96 -7.53
N THR A 292 10.02 26.05 -7.06
CA THR A 292 11.33 26.39 -6.47
C THR A 292 12.42 26.51 -7.51
N HIS A 293 12.23 25.94 -8.70
CA HIS A 293 13.18 25.91 -9.80
C HIS A 293 12.53 26.42 -11.09
N LYS A 294 13.32 26.99 -11.97
CA LYS A 294 12.81 27.56 -13.22
C LYS A 294 12.51 26.52 -14.31
N ASP A 295 13.25 25.40 -14.29
CA ASP A 295 13.21 24.37 -15.33
C ASP A 295 13.79 23.02 -14.82
N GLY A 296 13.63 21.97 -15.64
CA GLY A 296 14.12 20.65 -15.31
C GLY A 296 15.65 20.56 -15.20
N LEU A 297 16.39 21.39 -15.93
CA LEU A 297 17.86 21.39 -15.85
C LEU A 297 18.31 21.89 -14.47
N SER A 298 17.79 23.04 -14.02
CA SER A 298 18.12 23.56 -12.70
C SER A 298 17.68 22.63 -11.56
N ALA A 299 16.53 21.97 -11.73
CA ALA A 299 16.02 20.98 -10.79
C ALA A 299 16.91 19.72 -10.69
N SER A 300 17.37 19.19 -11.83
CA SER A 300 18.24 18.01 -11.89
C SER A 300 19.61 18.26 -11.27
N VAL A 301 20.22 19.42 -11.61
CA VAL A 301 21.53 19.81 -11.08
C VAL A 301 21.47 19.95 -9.57
N ASP A 302 20.44 20.63 -9.05
CA ASP A 302 20.27 20.83 -7.59
C ASP A 302 20.04 19.49 -6.86
N ALA A 303 19.20 18.60 -7.41
CA ALA A 303 18.95 17.29 -6.83
C ALA A 303 20.21 16.44 -6.72
N VAL A 304 21.03 16.39 -7.77
CA VAL A 304 22.28 15.62 -7.77
C VAL A 304 23.29 16.24 -6.82
N LEU A 305 23.48 17.57 -6.84
CA LEU A 305 24.41 18.25 -5.94
C LEU A 305 24.05 18.07 -4.45
N ASN A 306 22.78 17.87 -4.14
CA ASN A 306 22.30 17.64 -2.77
C ASN A 306 22.06 16.14 -2.44
N GLY A 307 22.62 15.20 -3.22
CA GLY A 307 22.76 13.81 -2.81
C GLY A 307 21.74 12.81 -3.33
N THR A 308 20.89 13.17 -4.31
CA THR A 308 20.00 12.25 -5.02
C THR A 308 20.76 11.46 -6.08
N ASP A 309 20.77 10.14 -5.99
CA ASP A 309 21.57 9.25 -6.84
C ASP A 309 20.82 8.73 -8.06
N LEU A 310 19.50 8.54 -7.98
CA LEU A 310 18.66 7.90 -9.00
C LEU A 310 17.30 8.60 -9.12
N GLU A 311 16.86 8.87 -10.35
CA GLU A 311 15.54 9.44 -10.59
C GLU A 311 14.53 8.37 -11.05
N CYS A 312 13.36 8.33 -10.45
CA CYS A 312 12.17 7.75 -11.08
C CYS A 312 11.52 8.81 -11.96
N GLY A 313 11.91 8.88 -13.22
CA GLY A 313 11.45 9.92 -14.13
C GLY A 313 12.34 10.04 -15.36
N LYS A 314 12.35 11.24 -15.96
CA LYS A 314 13.12 11.55 -17.16
C LYS A 314 13.87 12.90 -17.10
N VAL A 315 13.75 13.63 -16.00
CA VAL A 315 14.27 15.00 -15.91
C VAL A 315 15.80 14.98 -15.84
N PHE A 316 16.39 13.94 -15.22
CA PHE A 316 17.84 13.73 -15.16
C PHE A 316 18.50 13.61 -16.54
N MET A 317 17.74 13.31 -17.61
CA MET A 317 18.28 13.42 -18.99
C MET A 317 18.86 14.81 -19.31
N SER A 318 18.36 15.87 -18.65
CA SER A 318 18.88 17.24 -18.77
C SER A 318 20.29 17.42 -18.21
N LEU A 319 20.80 16.50 -17.37
CA LEU A 319 22.18 16.53 -16.86
C LEU A 319 23.21 16.48 -17.98
N THR A 320 22.90 15.86 -19.13
CA THR A 320 23.75 15.91 -20.33
C THR A 320 23.98 17.35 -20.80
N GLU A 321 22.95 18.20 -20.74
CA GLU A 321 23.07 19.63 -21.03
C GLU A 321 23.83 20.35 -19.90
N GLY A 322 23.60 19.95 -18.64
CA GLY A 322 24.31 20.46 -17.48
C GLY A 322 25.82 20.29 -17.57
N LEU A 323 26.28 19.10 -17.97
CA LEU A 323 27.71 18.82 -18.24
C LEU A 323 28.26 19.73 -19.36
N LYS A 324 27.55 19.82 -20.49
CA LYS A 324 27.97 20.66 -21.64
C LYS A 324 28.07 22.16 -21.29
N LYS A 325 27.24 22.62 -20.35
CA LYS A 325 27.25 24.00 -19.84
C LYS A 325 28.19 24.25 -18.66
N GLY A 326 28.85 23.23 -18.16
CA GLY A 326 29.70 23.33 -16.98
C GLY A 326 28.95 23.65 -15.68
N LEU A 327 27.66 23.29 -15.58
CA LEU A 327 26.85 23.46 -14.37
C LEU A 327 27.07 22.33 -13.35
N ILE A 328 27.57 21.20 -13.83
CA ILE A 328 27.95 20.04 -13.04
C ILE A 328 29.15 19.38 -13.68
N GLU A 329 30.04 18.84 -12.85
CA GLU A 329 31.20 18.10 -13.31
C GLU A 329 30.89 16.61 -13.43
N GLU A 330 31.54 15.91 -14.35
CA GLU A 330 31.38 14.47 -14.57
C GLU A 330 31.72 13.66 -13.29
N SER A 331 32.72 14.12 -12.51
CA SER A 331 33.13 13.52 -11.26
C SER A 331 31.97 13.44 -10.22
N VAL A 332 31.03 14.35 -10.27
CA VAL A 332 29.84 14.33 -9.42
C VAL A 332 28.92 13.17 -9.85
N LEU A 333 28.69 12.98 -11.17
CA LEU A 333 27.92 11.82 -11.65
C LEU A 333 28.59 10.51 -11.24
N ASP A 334 29.91 10.45 -11.27
CA ASP A 334 30.68 9.27 -10.85
C ASP A 334 30.43 8.89 -9.38
N GLN A 335 30.31 9.88 -8.50
CA GLN A 335 30.02 9.65 -7.07
C GLN A 335 28.64 8.97 -6.89
N HIS A 336 27.62 9.38 -7.65
CA HIS A 336 26.28 8.81 -7.59
C HIS A 336 26.21 7.42 -8.23
N LEU A 337 26.85 7.27 -9.39
CA LEU A 337 26.87 6.00 -10.13
C LEU A 337 27.62 4.90 -9.38
N ARG A 338 28.67 5.23 -8.60
CA ARG A 338 29.32 4.23 -7.73
C ARG A 338 28.32 3.49 -6.88
N LYS A 339 27.32 4.18 -6.32
CA LYS A 339 26.33 3.59 -5.42
C LYS A 339 25.34 2.70 -6.21
N THR A 340 24.83 3.19 -7.34
CA THR A 340 23.88 2.43 -8.15
C THR A 340 24.55 1.22 -8.83
N LEU A 341 25.76 1.36 -9.37
CA LEU A 341 26.54 0.23 -9.88
C LEU A 341 26.90 -0.76 -8.78
N MET A 342 27.36 -0.29 -7.61
CA MET A 342 27.61 -1.16 -6.44
C MET A 342 26.38 -1.97 -6.09
N GLY A 343 25.17 -1.36 -6.06
CA GLY A 343 23.91 -2.05 -5.80
C GLY A 343 23.65 -3.19 -6.81
N ARG A 344 23.90 -2.99 -8.08
CA ARG A 344 23.77 -4.06 -9.10
C ARG A 344 24.77 -5.21 -8.88
N PHE A 345 26.01 -4.89 -8.47
CA PHE A 345 26.99 -5.92 -8.09
C PHE A 345 26.62 -6.64 -6.80
N GLU A 346 26.09 -5.93 -5.81
CA GLU A 346 25.62 -6.52 -4.55
C GLU A 346 24.42 -7.47 -4.75
N LEU A 347 23.57 -7.18 -5.73
CA LEU A 347 22.48 -8.06 -6.17
C LEU A 347 22.95 -9.26 -6.99
N GLY A 348 24.25 -9.31 -7.37
CA GLY A 348 24.82 -10.38 -8.16
C GLY A 348 24.40 -10.38 -9.61
N MET A 349 23.93 -9.25 -10.17
CA MET A 349 23.43 -9.15 -11.53
C MET A 349 24.51 -9.38 -12.59
N PHE A 350 25.79 -9.24 -12.23
CA PHE A 350 26.93 -9.36 -13.11
C PHE A 350 27.82 -10.57 -12.80
N ASP A 351 27.41 -11.40 -11.85
CA ASP A 351 28.17 -12.56 -11.44
C ASP A 351 27.53 -13.85 -11.97
N PRO A 352 28.33 -14.91 -12.21
CA PRO A 352 27.81 -16.21 -12.61
C PRO A 352 26.78 -16.74 -11.59
N ALA A 353 25.69 -17.35 -12.09
CA ALA A 353 24.58 -17.81 -11.24
C ALA A 353 25.03 -18.76 -10.11
N GLU A 354 26.03 -19.63 -10.40
CA GLU A 354 26.57 -20.57 -9.41
C GLU A 354 27.28 -19.93 -8.23
N MET A 355 27.59 -18.64 -8.30
CA MET A 355 28.13 -17.86 -7.18
C MET A 355 27.04 -17.30 -6.26
N LEU A 356 25.78 -17.33 -6.69
CA LEU A 356 24.68 -16.71 -5.98
C LEU A 356 24.03 -17.70 -5.02
N PRO A 357 23.84 -17.35 -3.75
CA PRO A 357 23.23 -18.25 -2.75
C PRO A 357 21.81 -18.70 -3.10
N TRP A 358 21.09 -17.94 -3.93
CA TRP A 358 19.70 -18.18 -4.29
C TRP A 358 19.50 -18.69 -5.72
N ALA A 359 20.57 -19.13 -6.40
CA ALA A 359 20.52 -19.61 -7.79
C ALA A 359 19.57 -20.80 -7.98
N ASN A 360 19.34 -21.59 -6.93
CA ASN A 360 18.49 -22.78 -6.96
C ASN A 360 17.00 -22.51 -6.69
N LEU A 361 16.59 -21.26 -6.44
CA LEU A 361 15.18 -20.94 -6.30
C LEU A 361 14.51 -21.01 -7.68
N GLY A 362 13.63 -21.97 -7.86
CA GLY A 362 12.89 -22.21 -9.09
C GLY A 362 11.44 -21.67 -9.01
N PRO A 363 10.69 -21.77 -10.11
CA PRO A 363 9.31 -21.28 -10.20
C PRO A 363 8.34 -21.96 -9.20
N GLU A 364 8.69 -23.11 -8.65
CA GLU A 364 7.90 -23.86 -7.69
C GLU A 364 7.71 -23.13 -6.34
N VAL A 365 8.54 -22.14 -6.03
CA VAL A 365 8.38 -21.35 -4.81
C VAL A 365 7.35 -20.24 -4.99
N ILE A 366 7.01 -19.84 -6.24
CA ILE A 366 6.08 -18.77 -6.54
C ILE A 366 4.66 -19.27 -6.28
N SER A 367 3.91 -18.54 -5.44
CA SER A 367 2.52 -18.88 -5.06
C SER A 367 2.36 -20.33 -4.58
N SER A 368 3.37 -20.84 -3.86
CA SER A 368 3.37 -22.20 -3.33
C SER A 368 2.34 -22.37 -2.21
N GLU A 369 1.90 -23.60 -1.93
CA GLU A 369 1.03 -23.90 -0.79
C GLU A 369 1.68 -23.46 0.55
N LYS A 370 3.00 -23.58 0.68
CA LYS A 370 3.73 -23.07 1.84
C LYS A 370 3.53 -21.57 2.03
N ASN A 371 3.56 -20.80 0.93
CA ASN A 371 3.34 -19.37 0.97
C ASN A 371 1.88 -19.03 1.28
N ASN A 372 0.94 -19.83 0.73
CA ASN A 372 -0.49 -19.70 1.04
C ASN A 372 -0.81 -19.98 2.51
N ASP A 373 -0.18 -21.03 3.09
CA ASP A 373 -0.28 -21.31 4.52
C ASP A 373 0.25 -20.15 5.38
N MET A 374 1.37 -19.56 4.98
CA MET A 374 1.92 -18.37 5.66
C MET A 374 1.00 -17.18 5.52
N ALA A 375 0.41 -16.92 4.35
CA ALA A 375 -0.57 -15.86 4.14
C ALA A 375 -1.81 -16.05 5.04
N THR A 376 -2.28 -17.30 5.18
CA THR A 376 -3.37 -17.64 6.09
C THR A 376 -2.98 -17.41 7.56
N GLN A 377 -1.79 -17.84 7.97
CA GLN A 377 -1.31 -17.61 9.32
C GLN A 377 -1.14 -16.13 9.64
N ALA A 378 -0.56 -15.36 8.70
CA ALA A 378 -0.42 -13.91 8.84
C ALA A 378 -1.79 -13.22 8.98
N ALA A 379 -2.78 -13.63 8.19
CA ALA A 379 -4.13 -13.12 8.28
C ALA A 379 -4.81 -13.45 9.63
N ARG A 380 -4.64 -14.68 10.15
CA ARG A 380 -5.14 -15.06 11.49
C ARG A 380 -4.55 -14.19 12.60
N GLU A 381 -3.21 -14.00 12.56
CA GLU A 381 -2.49 -13.23 13.59
C GLU A 381 -2.78 -11.74 13.54
N SER A 382 -3.21 -11.22 12.37
CA SER A 382 -3.52 -9.81 12.16
C SER A 382 -4.90 -9.41 12.68
N MET A 383 -5.85 -10.34 12.78
CA MET A 383 -7.23 -10.01 13.17
C MET A 383 -7.32 -9.62 14.65
N VAL A 384 -8.04 -8.52 14.91
CA VAL A 384 -8.17 -7.94 16.25
C VAL A 384 -9.63 -8.00 16.71
N LEU A 385 -9.90 -8.77 17.74
CA LEU A 385 -11.22 -8.80 18.39
C LEU A 385 -11.37 -7.56 19.29
N LEU A 386 -12.32 -6.68 18.94
CA LEU A 386 -12.53 -5.41 19.63
C LEU A 386 -13.66 -5.49 20.68
N GLU A 387 -14.73 -6.22 20.36
CA GLU A 387 -15.83 -6.49 21.29
C GLU A 387 -16.32 -7.93 21.16
N ASN A 388 -16.75 -8.53 22.30
CA ASN A 388 -17.37 -9.87 22.33
C ASN A 388 -18.31 -9.99 23.53
N LYS A 389 -19.47 -9.31 23.45
CA LYS A 389 -20.49 -9.31 24.49
C LYS A 389 -21.15 -10.70 24.61
N GLY A 390 -21.31 -11.17 25.82
CA GLY A 390 -21.92 -12.46 26.04
C GLY A 390 -21.15 -13.66 25.49
N ASN A 391 -19.91 -13.47 25.04
CA ASN A 391 -19.09 -14.48 24.34
C ASN A 391 -19.82 -15.06 23.11
N VAL A 392 -20.40 -14.19 22.28
CA VAL A 392 -21.06 -14.57 21.02
C VAL A 392 -20.06 -15.26 20.08
N LEU A 393 -18.82 -14.78 20.03
CA LEU A 393 -17.72 -15.45 19.34
C LEU A 393 -16.93 -16.35 20.31
N PRO A 394 -16.48 -17.51 19.88
CA PRO A 394 -16.67 -18.11 18.55
C PRO A 394 -18.10 -18.63 18.34
N LEU A 395 -18.58 -18.51 17.09
CA LEU A 395 -19.86 -19.09 16.69
C LEU A 395 -19.78 -20.62 16.66
N SER A 396 -20.85 -21.29 17.07
CA SER A 396 -20.92 -22.75 16.98
C SER A 396 -21.03 -23.21 15.53
N LYS A 397 -20.21 -24.17 15.12
CA LYS A 397 -20.33 -24.84 13.81
C LYS A 397 -21.62 -25.68 13.66
N SER A 398 -22.40 -25.84 14.73
CA SER A 398 -23.68 -26.57 14.72
C SER A 398 -24.91 -25.66 14.48
N LEU A 399 -24.70 -24.35 14.28
CA LEU A 399 -25.76 -23.44 13.88
C LEU A 399 -26.43 -23.90 12.59
N LYS A 400 -27.74 -23.83 12.52
CA LYS A 400 -28.50 -24.33 11.37
C LYS A 400 -28.59 -23.31 10.25
N THR A 401 -28.68 -22.04 10.60
CA THR A 401 -28.81 -20.95 9.65
C THR A 401 -27.98 -19.75 10.11
N ILE A 402 -27.13 -19.22 9.23
CA ILE A 402 -26.36 -17.99 9.45
C ILE A 402 -26.71 -17.02 8.31
N ALA A 403 -27.03 -15.79 8.66
CA ALA A 403 -27.10 -14.71 7.67
C ALA A 403 -25.74 -14.03 7.54
N VAL A 404 -25.27 -13.88 6.30
CA VAL A 404 -24.07 -13.11 5.96
C VAL A 404 -24.50 -11.95 5.08
N VAL A 405 -24.34 -10.73 5.55
CA VAL A 405 -24.79 -9.53 4.85
C VAL A 405 -23.67 -8.48 4.79
N GLY A 406 -23.76 -7.56 3.86
CA GLY A 406 -22.84 -6.43 3.76
C GLY A 406 -22.01 -6.39 2.50
N PRO A 407 -21.50 -5.18 2.15
CA PRO A 407 -20.90 -4.91 0.85
C PRO A 407 -19.56 -5.64 0.60
N ASN A 408 -18.86 -6.01 1.68
CA ASN A 408 -17.53 -6.60 1.61
C ASN A 408 -17.53 -8.14 1.69
N ALA A 409 -18.71 -8.78 1.81
CA ALA A 409 -18.78 -10.21 2.07
C ALA A 409 -18.25 -11.05 0.88
N ASP A 410 -18.58 -10.65 -0.34
CA ASP A 410 -18.24 -11.37 -1.59
C ASP A 410 -17.37 -10.55 -2.54
N ASP A 411 -16.57 -9.63 -2.00
CA ASP A 411 -15.64 -8.80 -2.77
C ASP A 411 -14.20 -9.33 -2.60
N ILE A 412 -13.70 -10.02 -3.65
CA ILE A 412 -12.33 -10.56 -3.67
C ILE A 412 -11.28 -9.43 -3.75
N GLU A 413 -11.57 -8.34 -4.48
CA GLU A 413 -10.66 -7.20 -4.62
C GLU A 413 -10.37 -6.51 -3.27
N LEU A 414 -11.33 -6.57 -2.35
CA LEU A 414 -11.18 -6.06 -0.99
C LEU A 414 -9.94 -6.62 -0.28
N LEU A 415 -9.62 -7.90 -0.51
CA LEU A 415 -8.57 -8.61 0.23
C LEU A 415 -7.19 -8.01 -0.01
N ASN A 416 -7.00 -7.38 -1.17
CA ASN A 416 -5.69 -6.93 -1.62
C ASN A 416 -5.27 -5.59 -1.00
N GLY A 417 -6.19 -4.64 -0.80
CA GLY A 417 -5.81 -3.29 -0.35
C GLY A 417 -4.95 -2.53 -1.38
N ASN A 418 -4.17 -1.56 -0.90
CA ASN A 418 -3.28 -0.76 -1.75
C ASN A 418 -2.00 -1.52 -2.09
N TYR A 419 -1.47 -1.34 -3.31
CA TYR A 419 -0.30 -2.06 -3.83
C TYR A 419 -0.43 -3.59 -3.82
N GLY A 420 -1.65 -4.13 -3.80
CA GLY A 420 -1.87 -5.56 -3.89
C GLY A 420 -1.49 -6.14 -5.24
N GLY A 421 -0.96 -7.36 -5.23
CA GLY A 421 -0.85 -8.22 -6.40
C GLY A 421 -2.19 -8.89 -6.72
N THR A 422 -2.17 -9.83 -7.66
CA THR A 422 -3.32 -10.68 -7.96
C THR A 422 -2.93 -12.12 -7.70
N PRO A 423 -3.52 -12.81 -6.71
CA PRO A 423 -3.24 -14.21 -6.45
C PRO A 423 -3.57 -15.09 -7.66
N THR A 424 -3.07 -16.32 -7.66
CA THR A 424 -3.52 -17.35 -8.62
C THR A 424 -4.98 -17.71 -8.37
N ASP A 425 -5.70 -18.20 -9.41
CA ASP A 425 -7.14 -18.42 -9.32
C ASP A 425 -7.56 -19.41 -8.23
N ASN A 426 -6.74 -20.40 -7.93
CA ASN A 426 -6.96 -21.37 -6.83
C ASN A 426 -6.83 -20.78 -5.42
N HIS A 427 -6.33 -19.56 -5.28
CA HIS A 427 -6.18 -18.84 -4.02
C HIS A 427 -7.05 -17.57 -3.93
N LYS A 428 -7.96 -17.37 -4.90
CA LYS A 428 -8.92 -16.26 -4.92
C LYS A 428 -10.25 -16.71 -4.29
N HIS A 429 -10.43 -16.41 -3.02
CA HIS A 429 -11.66 -16.74 -2.29
C HIS A 429 -12.19 -15.52 -1.55
N SER A 430 -13.50 -15.28 -1.69
CA SER A 430 -14.16 -14.22 -0.91
C SER A 430 -14.33 -14.63 0.56
N LEU A 431 -14.54 -13.65 1.44
CA LEU A 431 -14.80 -13.92 2.86
C LEU A 431 -16.06 -14.78 3.05
N LEU A 432 -17.08 -14.59 2.22
CA LEU A 432 -18.28 -15.40 2.16
C LEU A 432 -17.98 -16.88 1.83
N GLU A 433 -17.12 -17.13 0.84
CA GLU A 433 -16.70 -18.49 0.49
C GLU A 433 -15.95 -19.15 1.64
N GLY A 434 -15.08 -18.43 2.34
CA GLY A 434 -14.40 -18.93 3.53
C GLY A 434 -15.38 -19.39 4.61
N ILE A 435 -16.43 -18.60 4.87
CA ILE A 435 -17.49 -18.95 5.83
C ILE A 435 -18.25 -20.21 5.37
N LYS A 436 -18.70 -20.26 4.10
CA LYS A 436 -19.40 -21.41 3.53
C LYS A 436 -18.58 -22.70 3.66
N ASN A 437 -17.30 -22.61 3.37
CA ASN A 437 -16.38 -23.76 3.43
C ASN A 437 -16.15 -24.27 4.88
N ALA A 438 -16.18 -23.38 5.87
CA ALA A 438 -16.00 -23.77 7.28
C ALA A 438 -17.23 -24.47 7.90
N VAL A 439 -18.43 -24.22 7.37
CA VAL A 439 -19.69 -24.74 7.89
C VAL A 439 -20.59 -25.30 6.76
N PRO A 440 -20.15 -26.34 6.04
CA PRO A 440 -20.83 -26.84 4.84
C PRO A 440 -22.23 -27.40 5.12
N GLY A 441 -22.57 -27.72 6.39
CA GLY A 441 -23.90 -28.18 6.79
C GLY A 441 -24.88 -27.08 7.23
N THR A 442 -24.41 -25.81 7.28
CA THR A 442 -25.20 -24.66 7.70
C THR A 442 -25.84 -23.96 6.50
N LYS A 443 -27.13 -23.64 6.61
CA LYS A 443 -27.78 -22.79 5.59
C LYS A 443 -27.23 -21.36 5.70
N ILE A 444 -26.66 -20.84 4.61
CA ILE A 444 -26.21 -19.45 4.52
C ILE A 444 -27.24 -18.62 3.76
N ILE A 445 -27.78 -17.58 4.40
CA ILE A 445 -28.56 -16.53 3.76
C ILE A 445 -27.59 -15.41 3.42
N TYR A 446 -27.37 -15.14 2.14
CA TYR A 446 -26.46 -14.09 1.71
C TYR A 446 -27.17 -12.98 0.98
N GLN A 447 -26.86 -11.73 1.36
CA GLN A 447 -27.27 -10.51 0.65
C GLN A 447 -26.14 -9.47 0.72
N LYS A 448 -25.75 -8.89 -0.43
CA LYS A 448 -24.83 -7.73 -0.43
C LYS A 448 -25.41 -6.57 0.37
N ALA A 449 -26.70 -6.45 0.43
CA ALA A 449 -27.49 -5.51 1.19
C ALA A 449 -27.35 -4.03 0.75
N CYS A 450 -26.13 -3.52 0.63
CA CYS A 450 -25.90 -2.12 0.27
C CYS A 450 -24.56 -1.95 -0.47
N GLU A 451 -24.35 -0.76 -1.03
CA GLU A 451 -23.03 -0.31 -1.49
C GLU A 451 -22.15 0.10 -0.31
N LEU A 452 -20.85 0.33 -0.56
CA LEU A 452 -19.89 0.69 0.50
C LEU A 452 -20.27 1.98 1.22
N ASN A 453 -20.63 3.04 0.47
CA ASN A 453 -20.83 4.39 1.00
C ASN A 453 -22.00 5.14 0.36
N ASP A 454 -22.87 4.44 -0.36
CA ASP A 454 -24.03 5.02 -1.03
C ASP A 454 -25.32 4.61 -0.32
N GLU A 455 -26.06 5.61 0.17
CA GLU A 455 -27.34 5.43 0.86
C GLU A 455 -28.50 5.08 -0.10
N TYR A 456 -28.21 5.11 -1.41
CA TYR A 456 -29.22 4.84 -2.43
C TYR A 456 -28.90 3.56 -3.19
N GLN A 457 -29.91 2.77 -3.41
CA GLN A 457 -29.88 1.69 -4.39
C GLN A 457 -30.01 2.31 -5.78
N THR A 458 -29.10 1.96 -6.67
CA THR A 458 -29.12 2.39 -8.06
C THR A 458 -29.79 1.33 -8.92
N VAL A 459 -30.84 1.71 -9.60
CA VAL A 459 -31.49 0.89 -10.64
C VAL A 459 -31.02 1.42 -11.99
N HIS A 460 -30.17 0.66 -12.65
CA HIS A 460 -29.57 1.04 -13.93
C HIS A 460 -30.60 0.87 -15.04
N HIS A 461 -30.70 1.84 -15.95
CA HIS A 461 -31.68 1.86 -17.03
C HIS A 461 -31.08 1.79 -18.44
N LEU A 462 -29.73 1.80 -18.58
CA LEU A 462 -29.13 1.74 -19.92
C LEU A 462 -29.57 0.54 -20.73
N GLN A 463 -29.81 -0.63 -20.11
CA GLN A 463 -30.30 -1.83 -20.75
C GLN A 463 -31.79 -1.72 -21.21
N ASP A 464 -32.55 -0.78 -20.65
CA ASP A 464 -33.99 -0.64 -20.92
C ASP A 464 -34.27 0.24 -22.16
N PHE A 465 -33.22 0.90 -22.67
CA PHE A 465 -33.31 1.74 -23.86
C PHE A 465 -33.58 0.90 -25.13
N ASN A 466 -34.22 1.54 -26.10
CA ASN A 466 -34.49 0.95 -27.43
C ASN A 466 -35.14 -0.44 -27.35
N ASP A 467 -36.22 -0.57 -26.56
CA ASP A 467 -36.97 -1.81 -26.33
C ASP A 467 -36.09 -2.95 -25.79
N GLY A 468 -35.21 -2.63 -24.82
CA GLY A 468 -34.37 -3.61 -24.15
C GLY A 468 -33.08 -4.00 -24.89
N LYS A 469 -32.69 -3.26 -25.93
CA LYS A 469 -31.43 -3.49 -26.66
C LYS A 469 -30.25 -2.75 -26.06
N GLY A 470 -30.48 -1.78 -25.18
CA GLY A 470 -29.49 -0.86 -24.70
C GLY A 470 -29.40 0.43 -25.53
N VAL A 471 -28.45 1.30 -25.17
CA VAL A 471 -28.21 2.55 -25.93
C VAL A 471 -27.41 2.25 -27.20
N LEU A 472 -27.78 2.91 -28.30
CA LEU A 472 -27.04 2.84 -29.55
C LEU A 472 -25.83 3.76 -29.44
N VAL A 473 -24.64 3.21 -29.69
CA VAL A 473 -23.36 3.96 -29.68
C VAL A 473 -22.75 3.91 -31.06
N GLU A 474 -22.49 5.09 -31.61
CA GLU A 474 -21.86 5.29 -32.91
C GLU A 474 -20.50 5.98 -32.69
N PHE A 475 -19.46 5.48 -33.34
CA PHE A 475 -18.08 5.97 -33.21
C PHE A 475 -17.55 6.48 -34.55
N TRP A 476 -16.86 7.59 -34.53
CA TRP A 476 -16.15 8.18 -35.65
C TRP A 476 -14.68 8.46 -35.29
N ASN A 477 -13.79 8.30 -36.25
CA ASN A 477 -12.42 8.79 -36.21
C ASN A 477 -12.35 10.02 -37.15
N SER A 478 -12.70 11.21 -36.67
CA SER A 478 -12.82 12.40 -37.49
C SER A 478 -12.22 13.63 -36.83
N GLU A 479 -11.46 14.44 -37.62
CA GLU A 479 -10.97 15.74 -37.18
C GLU A 479 -12.07 16.80 -37.11
N GLN A 480 -13.14 16.64 -37.89
CA GLN A 480 -14.32 17.53 -37.89
C GLN A 480 -15.47 16.92 -37.07
N SER A 481 -16.39 17.78 -36.60
CA SER A 481 -17.58 17.30 -35.88
C SER A 481 -18.50 16.51 -36.84
N PRO A 482 -18.79 15.23 -36.55
CA PRO A 482 -19.77 14.50 -37.32
C PRO A 482 -21.22 14.84 -36.95
N PHE A 483 -21.43 15.74 -35.97
CA PHE A 483 -22.73 16.06 -35.40
C PHE A 483 -23.37 17.27 -36.07
N GLU A 484 -22.65 17.94 -36.96
CA GLU A 484 -23.07 19.11 -37.69
C GLU A 484 -22.99 18.86 -39.22
N GLY A 485 -24.05 19.21 -39.96
CA GLY A 485 -24.12 19.02 -41.40
C GLY A 485 -24.38 17.57 -41.83
N GLU A 486 -23.80 17.14 -42.97
CA GLU A 486 -23.87 15.76 -43.43
C GLU A 486 -23.00 14.85 -42.55
N THR A 487 -23.65 13.95 -41.80
CA THR A 487 -22.97 13.00 -40.90
C THR A 487 -22.31 11.88 -41.71
N PRO A 488 -20.98 11.71 -41.65
CA PRO A 488 -20.33 10.59 -42.31
C PRO A 488 -20.71 9.27 -41.65
N ALA A 489 -20.53 8.13 -42.37
CA ALA A 489 -20.77 6.83 -41.78
C ALA A 489 -19.85 6.58 -40.56
N PRO A 490 -20.39 6.03 -39.46
CA PRO A 490 -19.57 5.70 -38.30
C PRO A 490 -18.60 4.54 -38.61
N VAL A 491 -17.42 4.54 -38.00
CA VAL A 491 -16.45 3.45 -38.14
C VAL A 491 -16.86 2.22 -37.35
N LYS A 492 -17.66 2.42 -36.32
CA LYS A 492 -18.26 1.35 -35.51
C LYS A 492 -19.61 1.79 -34.96
N THR A 493 -20.53 0.84 -34.90
CA THR A 493 -21.86 1.02 -34.32
C THR A 493 -22.22 -0.22 -33.51
N GLY A 494 -22.85 -0.04 -32.35
CA GLY A 494 -23.33 -1.15 -31.51
C GLY A 494 -24.28 -0.73 -30.42
N TYR A 495 -25.02 -1.68 -29.86
CA TYR A 495 -25.82 -1.47 -28.66
C TYR A 495 -25.02 -1.83 -27.42
N TYR A 496 -25.11 -1.01 -26.37
CA TYR A 496 -24.39 -1.15 -25.13
C TYR A 496 -25.30 -0.97 -23.93
N ASN A 497 -25.08 -1.77 -22.90
CA ASN A 497 -25.78 -1.68 -21.60
C ASN A 497 -24.90 -1.00 -20.53
N GLU A 498 -23.67 -0.63 -20.88
CA GLU A 498 -22.69 0.07 -20.04
C GLU A 498 -21.97 1.12 -20.86
N LEU A 499 -21.73 2.28 -20.26
CA LEU A 499 -20.91 3.35 -20.83
C LEU A 499 -19.58 3.42 -20.10
N ASN A 500 -18.56 2.71 -20.60
CA ASN A 500 -17.22 2.66 -20.01
C ASN A 500 -16.18 2.56 -21.11
N PHE A 501 -15.87 3.67 -21.75
CA PHE A 501 -14.89 3.77 -22.83
C PHE A 501 -13.66 4.52 -22.36
N SER A 502 -12.46 3.94 -22.55
CA SER A 502 -11.20 4.55 -22.12
C SER A 502 -10.02 3.98 -22.90
N THR A 503 -9.05 4.84 -23.20
CA THR A 503 -7.76 4.42 -23.75
C THR A 503 -6.77 3.97 -22.67
N PHE A 504 -7.11 4.12 -21.40
CA PHE A 504 -6.26 3.72 -20.29
C PHE A 504 -6.26 2.20 -20.12
N GLY A 505 -5.08 1.59 -20.29
CA GLY A 505 -4.92 0.15 -20.19
C GLY A 505 -5.54 -0.66 -21.35
N ALA A 506 -5.97 0.00 -22.43
CA ALA A 506 -6.58 -0.61 -23.59
C ALA A 506 -5.87 -0.20 -24.88
N TRP A 507 -5.94 -1.05 -25.93
CA TRP A 507 -5.33 -0.81 -27.23
C TRP A 507 -6.09 0.23 -28.09
N GLY A 508 -7.22 0.72 -27.62
CA GLY A 508 -8.06 1.71 -28.28
C GLY A 508 -9.18 2.20 -27.38
N PHE A 509 -9.85 3.28 -27.79
CA PHE A 509 -10.99 3.84 -27.04
C PHE A 509 -12.16 2.84 -27.00
N ALA A 510 -12.37 2.15 -28.08
CA ALA A 510 -13.19 0.94 -28.21
C ALA A 510 -12.53 0.04 -29.24
N GLU A 511 -12.90 -1.25 -29.29
CA GLU A 511 -12.36 -2.18 -30.29
C GLU A 511 -12.57 -1.67 -31.71
N GLY A 512 -11.49 -1.50 -32.48
CA GLY A 512 -11.51 -0.95 -33.86
C GLY A 512 -11.66 0.57 -33.95
N VAL A 513 -11.66 1.29 -32.83
CA VAL A 513 -11.74 2.77 -32.77
C VAL A 513 -10.37 3.33 -32.41
N SER A 514 -9.91 4.35 -33.14
CA SER A 514 -8.63 5.02 -32.93
C SER A 514 -8.54 5.66 -31.54
N ASN A 515 -7.30 5.97 -31.11
CA ASN A 515 -7.03 6.77 -29.91
C ASN A 515 -7.08 8.28 -30.15
N ASP A 516 -7.10 8.72 -31.42
CA ASP A 516 -7.07 10.13 -31.83
C ASP A 516 -8.31 10.50 -32.64
N ASN A 517 -8.74 11.76 -32.52
CA ASN A 517 -9.86 12.33 -33.28
C ASN A 517 -11.14 11.55 -33.12
N ILE A 518 -11.52 11.25 -31.87
CA ILE A 518 -12.69 10.45 -31.52
C ILE A 518 -13.92 11.34 -31.44
N ALA A 519 -15.01 10.90 -32.08
CA ALA A 519 -16.34 11.40 -31.78
C ALA A 519 -17.27 10.23 -31.48
N VAL A 520 -18.17 10.40 -30.53
CA VAL A 520 -19.12 9.38 -30.06
C VAL A 520 -20.50 10.01 -29.93
N ARG A 521 -21.50 9.37 -30.54
CA ARG A 521 -22.90 9.65 -30.27
C ARG A 521 -23.50 8.43 -29.57
N ILE A 522 -24.10 8.66 -28.42
CA ILE A 522 -24.88 7.68 -27.68
C ILE A 522 -26.32 8.12 -27.79
N SER A 523 -27.21 7.29 -28.26
CA SER A 523 -28.62 7.62 -28.47
C SER A 523 -29.52 6.47 -28.08
N GLY A 524 -30.71 6.83 -27.61
CA GLY A 524 -31.70 5.85 -27.31
C GLY A 524 -33.02 6.44 -26.85
N LYS A 525 -34.09 5.66 -27.10
CA LYS A 525 -35.41 5.95 -26.60
C LYS A 525 -35.70 5.17 -25.34
N TYR A 526 -36.11 5.85 -24.29
CA TYR A 526 -36.49 5.26 -23.01
C TYR A 526 -37.94 5.55 -22.69
N THR A 527 -38.69 4.50 -22.39
CA THR A 527 -40.08 4.67 -21.87
C THR A 527 -39.99 4.63 -20.34
N ALA A 528 -40.34 5.72 -19.70
CA ALA A 528 -40.19 5.83 -18.25
C ALA A 528 -41.05 4.84 -17.47
N THR A 529 -40.44 4.08 -16.56
CA THR A 529 -41.10 3.10 -15.69
C THR A 529 -41.60 3.71 -14.38
N PHE A 530 -41.22 4.97 -14.09
CA PHE A 530 -41.59 5.72 -12.88
C PHE A 530 -41.81 7.19 -13.20
N THR A 531 -42.44 7.91 -12.27
CA THR A 531 -42.55 9.37 -12.28
C THR A 531 -41.58 9.96 -11.24
N GLY A 532 -40.69 10.83 -11.63
CA GLY A 532 -39.71 11.45 -10.72
C GLY A 532 -38.50 12.04 -11.44
N GLU A 533 -37.34 11.96 -10.78
CA GLU A 533 -36.07 12.48 -11.29
C GLU A 533 -35.20 11.30 -11.78
N MET A 534 -35.09 11.17 -13.10
CA MET A 534 -34.09 10.27 -13.69
C MET A 534 -32.69 10.84 -13.39
N LYS A 535 -31.86 10.05 -12.75
CA LYS A 535 -30.49 10.44 -12.45
C LYS A 535 -29.54 9.99 -13.55
N TYR A 536 -28.47 10.77 -13.74
CA TYR A 536 -27.38 10.37 -14.62
C TYR A 536 -26.03 10.79 -14.07
N THR A 537 -25.02 10.12 -14.51
CA THR A 537 -23.62 10.49 -14.30
C THR A 537 -22.92 10.49 -15.65
N LEU A 538 -22.12 11.52 -15.90
CA LEU A 538 -21.24 11.57 -17.08
C LEU A 538 -19.87 12.08 -16.65
N SER A 539 -18.86 11.36 -17.03
CA SER A 539 -17.45 11.71 -16.79
C SER A 539 -16.66 11.53 -18.07
N SER A 540 -15.91 12.55 -18.46
CA SER A 540 -15.08 12.50 -19.66
C SER A 540 -13.81 13.33 -19.46
N ASP A 541 -12.78 13.03 -20.26
CA ASP A 541 -11.55 13.83 -20.34
C ASP A 541 -11.73 15.12 -21.15
N ASN A 542 -12.79 15.20 -21.97
CA ASN A 542 -13.11 16.34 -22.82
C ASN A 542 -14.59 16.71 -22.76
N GLY A 543 -15.03 17.68 -23.59
CA GLY A 543 -16.40 18.16 -23.60
C GLY A 543 -17.42 17.12 -24.09
N TYR A 544 -18.63 17.22 -23.56
CA TYR A 544 -19.80 16.47 -24.02
C TYR A 544 -21.05 17.33 -23.94
N VAL A 545 -22.08 16.94 -24.68
CA VAL A 545 -23.42 17.52 -24.63
C VAL A 545 -24.43 16.39 -24.38
N LEU A 546 -25.26 16.54 -23.35
CA LEU A 546 -26.43 15.69 -23.09
C LEU A 546 -27.70 16.42 -23.53
N LYS A 547 -28.51 15.77 -24.37
CA LYS A 547 -29.81 16.25 -24.83
C LYS A 547 -30.90 15.25 -24.44
N VAL A 548 -32.03 15.76 -24.01
CA VAL A 548 -33.27 14.97 -23.77
C VAL A 548 -34.40 15.60 -24.56
N ASN A 549 -35.05 14.82 -25.40
CA ASN A 549 -36.12 15.30 -26.34
C ASN A 549 -35.62 16.52 -27.16
N GLY A 550 -34.37 16.50 -27.61
CA GLY A 550 -33.75 17.53 -28.40
C GLY A 550 -33.30 18.78 -27.61
N GLN A 551 -33.64 18.91 -26.34
CA GLN A 551 -33.25 20.03 -25.49
C GLN A 551 -31.93 19.70 -24.76
N VAL A 552 -30.99 20.65 -24.72
CA VAL A 552 -29.73 20.51 -23.99
C VAL A 552 -30.02 20.54 -22.49
N VAL A 553 -29.72 19.42 -21.82
CA VAL A 553 -29.83 19.27 -20.36
C VAL A 553 -28.49 19.61 -19.70
N GLU A 554 -27.39 19.23 -20.35
CA GLU A 554 -26.05 19.55 -19.89
C GLU A 554 -25.09 19.74 -21.06
N GLU A 555 -24.23 20.76 -20.92
CA GLU A 555 -23.09 20.99 -21.80
C GLU A 555 -21.84 21.12 -20.92
N ASN A 556 -20.89 20.21 -21.11
CA ASN A 556 -19.56 20.28 -20.55
C ASN A 556 -18.58 20.71 -21.65
N LYS A 557 -17.97 21.87 -21.49
CA LYS A 557 -17.06 22.45 -22.52
C LYS A 557 -15.66 21.83 -22.51
N GLY A 558 -15.39 20.92 -21.60
CA GLY A 558 -14.04 20.34 -21.42
C GLY A 558 -13.03 21.35 -20.84
N GLY A 559 -11.74 21.05 -20.91
CA GLY A 559 -10.66 21.93 -20.45
C GLY A 559 -10.32 21.85 -18.96
N GLY A 560 -11.06 21.09 -18.18
CA GLY A 560 -10.60 20.62 -16.87
C GLY A 560 -9.71 19.39 -17.10
N ARG A 561 -8.48 19.39 -16.62
CA ARG A 561 -7.75 18.11 -16.49
C ARG A 561 -8.69 17.14 -15.76
N PRO A 562 -8.80 15.88 -16.18
CA PRO A 562 -9.33 14.84 -15.30
C PRO A 562 -8.52 14.98 -14.03
N ARG A 563 -9.10 15.58 -12.99
CA ARG A 563 -8.39 15.78 -11.73
C ARG A 563 -8.08 14.40 -11.23
N GLY A 564 -6.82 14.10 -11.16
CA GLY A 564 -6.09 12.88 -10.94
C GLY A 564 -6.88 11.65 -10.53
N PHE A 565 -6.35 10.49 -10.78
CA PHE A 565 -6.81 9.19 -10.27
C PHE A 565 -6.98 9.25 -8.74
N GLY A 566 -7.99 9.98 -8.24
CA GLY A 566 -8.35 10.05 -6.84
C GLY A 566 -9.40 8.98 -6.57
N PHE A 567 -8.99 7.89 -5.97
CA PHE A 567 -9.91 6.97 -5.33
C PHE A 567 -10.72 7.76 -4.27
N GLY A 568 -12.03 7.53 -4.19
CA GLY A 568 -12.87 8.08 -3.12
C GLY A 568 -13.72 9.30 -3.45
N ARG A 569 -13.80 9.76 -4.71
CA ARG A 569 -14.73 10.82 -5.06
C ARG A 569 -16.16 10.30 -5.07
N ARG A 570 -17.04 10.98 -4.31
CA ARG A 570 -18.50 10.78 -4.41
C ARG A 570 -18.93 11.07 -5.84
N VAL A 571 -19.59 10.10 -6.49
CA VAL A 571 -20.16 10.28 -7.83
C VAL A 571 -21.24 11.36 -7.75
N GLU A 572 -21.09 12.40 -8.53
CA GLU A 572 -22.11 13.46 -8.60
C GLU A 572 -23.21 13.05 -9.56
N TYR A 573 -24.41 12.85 -9.04
CA TYR A 573 -25.59 12.56 -9.83
C TYR A 573 -26.32 13.84 -10.19
N LYS A 574 -26.56 14.06 -11.47
CA LYS A 574 -27.46 15.07 -12.00
C LYS A 574 -28.79 14.43 -12.38
N SER A 575 -29.78 15.24 -12.76
CA SER A 575 -31.10 14.68 -13.08
C SER A 575 -31.85 15.48 -14.11
N PHE A 576 -32.86 14.82 -14.70
CA PHE A 576 -33.93 15.41 -15.48
C PHE A 576 -35.28 14.75 -15.12
N PRO A 577 -36.42 15.47 -15.22
CA PRO A 577 -37.71 14.93 -14.82
C PRO A 577 -38.25 13.91 -15.83
N VAL A 578 -38.87 12.83 -15.32
CA VAL A 578 -39.56 11.82 -16.11
C VAL A 578 -40.97 11.54 -15.54
N GLU A 579 -41.90 11.15 -16.42
CA GLU A 579 -43.23 10.71 -16.05
C GLU A 579 -43.47 9.30 -16.58
N GLN A 580 -43.98 8.43 -15.72
CA GLN A 580 -44.25 7.03 -16.05
C GLN A 580 -45.09 6.91 -17.34
N GLY A 581 -44.67 6.02 -18.24
CA GLY A 581 -45.31 5.75 -19.51
C GLY A 581 -45.01 6.75 -20.62
N LYS A 582 -44.23 7.83 -20.37
CA LYS A 582 -43.77 8.75 -21.41
C LYS A 582 -42.41 8.33 -21.97
N ASP A 583 -42.24 8.63 -23.26
CA ASP A 583 -41.01 8.37 -24.00
C ASP A 583 -40.04 9.56 -23.92
N TYR A 584 -38.76 9.24 -23.78
CA TYR A 584 -37.66 10.19 -23.74
C TYR A 584 -36.58 9.80 -24.73
N ASP A 585 -36.29 10.68 -25.70
CA ASP A 585 -35.14 10.56 -26.59
C ASP A 585 -33.90 11.15 -25.92
N VAL A 586 -32.94 10.31 -25.57
CA VAL A 586 -31.69 10.72 -24.91
C VAL A 586 -30.52 10.63 -25.89
N VAL A 587 -29.78 11.71 -26.03
CA VAL A 587 -28.59 11.78 -26.90
C VAL A 587 -27.43 12.37 -26.13
N ILE A 588 -26.30 11.68 -26.13
CA ILE A 588 -25.02 12.17 -25.59
C ILE A 588 -24.01 12.27 -26.75
N GLU A 589 -23.42 13.45 -26.93
CA GLU A 589 -22.41 13.72 -27.96
C GLU A 589 -21.10 14.06 -27.27
N TYR A 590 -20.05 13.29 -27.56
CA TYR A 590 -18.69 13.47 -27.03
C TYR A 590 -17.72 13.60 -28.19
N ARG A 591 -16.74 14.48 -28.01
CA ARG A 591 -15.69 14.66 -29.00
C ARG A 591 -14.34 14.97 -28.38
N ARG A 592 -13.30 14.41 -28.97
CA ARG A 592 -11.92 14.68 -28.60
C ARG A 592 -11.00 14.69 -29.83
N GLY A 593 -10.06 15.63 -29.86
CA GLY A 593 -8.96 15.69 -30.83
C GLY A 593 -7.79 14.76 -30.46
N LYS A 594 -6.58 15.09 -30.90
CA LYS A 594 -5.35 14.33 -30.61
C LYS A 594 -4.94 14.41 -29.15
N GLY A 595 -4.45 13.31 -28.57
CA GLY A 595 -3.93 13.27 -27.20
C GLY A 595 -3.72 11.86 -26.67
N GLN A 596 -3.01 11.73 -25.54
CA GLN A 596 -2.57 10.44 -25.00
C GLN A 596 -3.65 9.66 -24.25
N PHE A 597 -4.72 10.32 -23.82
CA PHE A 597 -5.75 9.72 -22.97
C PHE A 597 -7.15 10.19 -23.36
N ALA A 598 -8.07 9.26 -23.55
CA ALA A 598 -9.47 9.52 -23.78
C ALA A 598 -10.34 8.70 -22.83
N MET A 599 -11.41 9.29 -22.29
CA MET A 599 -12.34 8.63 -21.41
C MET A 599 -13.77 9.20 -21.58
N LEU A 600 -14.74 8.31 -21.68
CA LEU A 600 -16.18 8.60 -21.57
C LEU A 600 -16.82 7.50 -20.75
N ARG A 601 -17.34 7.86 -19.59
CA ARG A 601 -18.06 6.96 -18.68
C ARG A 601 -19.37 7.59 -18.27
N GLY A 602 -20.38 6.78 -18.06
CA GLY A 602 -21.66 7.29 -17.61
C GLY A 602 -22.66 6.23 -17.26
N ASP A 603 -23.75 6.69 -16.65
CA ASP A 603 -24.90 5.87 -16.31
C ASP A 603 -26.17 6.70 -16.33
N ILE A 604 -27.29 6.06 -16.59
CA ILE A 604 -28.64 6.62 -16.48
C ILE A 604 -29.42 5.67 -15.56
N CYS A 605 -29.93 6.20 -14.45
CA CYS A 605 -30.45 5.35 -13.39
C CYS A 605 -31.54 6.04 -12.55
N GLU A 606 -32.34 5.22 -11.88
CA GLU A 606 -33.18 5.62 -10.76
C GLU A 606 -32.41 5.40 -9.45
N ARG A 607 -32.57 6.31 -8.49
CA ARG A 607 -31.93 6.19 -7.17
C ARG A 607 -33.00 6.17 -6.07
N LYS A 608 -33.09 5.04 -5.37
CA LYS A 608 -34.01 4.81 -4.26
C LYS A 608 -33.23 4.75 -2.96
N LEU A 609 -33.69 5.45 -1.92
CA LEU A 609 -33.12 5.29 -0.58
C LEU A 609 -33.22 3.82 -0.18
N VAL A 610 -32.12 3.28 0.33
CA VAL A 610 -32.05 1.87 0.76
C VAL A 610 -33.02 1.65 1.93
N ASP A 611 -33.84 0.62 1.84
CA ASP A 611 -34.70 0.12 2.92
C ASP A 611 -34.32 -1.32 3.26
N PHE A 612 -34.00 -1.59 4.52
CA PHE A 612 -33.60 -2.90 5.00
C PHE A 612 -34.74 -3.70 5.65
N THR A 613 -35.98 -3.26 5.53
CA THR A 613 -37.14 -3.90 6.18
C THR A 613 -37.32 -5.35 5.73
N ASP A 614 -37.28 -5.59 4.42
CA ASP A 614 -37.43 -6.94 3.88
C ASP A 614 -36.26 -7.84 4.25
N LEU A 615 -35.03 -7.32 4.18
CA LEU A 615 -33.84 -8.03 4.60
C LEU A 615 -33.93 -8.40 6.09
N ALA A 616 -34.31 -7.44 6.95
CA ALA A 616 -34.46 -7.68 8.38
C ALA A 616 -35.50 -8.79 8.67
N ASN A 617 -36.59 -8.84 7.90
CA ASN A 617 -37.60 -9.89 8.03
C ASN A 617 -37.08 -11.26 7.57
N GLU A 618 -36.31 -11.30 6.46
CA GLU A 618 -35.68 -12.53 5.98
C GLU A 618 -34.69 -13.12 6.98
N VAL A 619 -33.79 -12.30 7.52
CA VAL A 619 -32.73 -12.79 8.41
C VAL A 619 -33.21 -13.13 9.83
N LYS A 620 -34.45 -12.82 10.22
CA LYS A 620 -35.03 -13.25 11.51
C LYS A 620 -35.02 -14.77 11.71
N GLN A 621 -35.00 -15.56 10.62
CA GLN A 621 -34.88 -17.02 10.70
C GLN A 621 -33.45 -17.51 10.99
N ALA A 622 -32.44 -16.65 10.92
CA ALA A 622 -31.05 -17.02 11.20
C ALA A 622 -30.79 -17.18 12.69
N ASP A 623 -29.84 -18.03 13.05
CA ASP A 623 -29.38 -18.21 14.42
C ASP A 623 -28.41 -17.07 14.83
N ALA A 624 -27.66 -16.55 13.86
CA ALA A 624 -26.74 -15.41 14.00
C ALA A 624 -26.63 -14.63 12.69
N ILE A 625 -26.29 -13.36 12.77
CA ILE A 625 -26.05 -12.46 11.64
C ILE A 625 -24.59 -12.01 11.65
N ILE A 626 -23.91 -12.18 10.52
CA ILE A 626 -22.56 -11.69 10.28
C ILE A 626 -22.66 -10.55 9.27
N ILE A 627 -22.30 -9.34 9.69
CA ILE A 627 -22.18 -8.18 8.80
C ILE A 627 -20.70 -8.06 8.41
N ILE A 628 -20.40 -8.14 7.12
CA ILE A 628 -19.04 -7.89 6.60
C ILE A 628 -19.06 -6.56 5.87
N GLY A 629 -18.52 -5.54 6.52
CA GLY A 629 -18.55 -4.16 6.08
C GLY A 629 -17.24 -3.43 6.33
N GLY A 630 -17.33 -2.11 6.42
CA GLY A 630 -16.18 -1.21 6.52
C GLY A 630 -15.98 -0.40 5.24
N ILE A 631 -14.76 -0.30 4.78
CA ILE A 631 -14.39 0.44 3.56
C ILE A 631 -13.54 -0.45 2.64
N SER A 632 -13.00 0.12 1.57
CA SER A 632 -12.09 -0.59 0.67
C SER A 632 -10.97 0.33 0.20
N ALA A 633 -9.94 -0.21 -0.44
CA ALA A 633 -8.87 0.56 -1.06
C ALA A 633 -9.34 1.55 -2.14
N ARG A 634 -10.60 1.47 -2.57
CA ARG A 634 -11.22 2.48 -3.44
C ARG A 634 -11.59 3.77 -2.69
N MET A 635 -11.67 3.72 -1.36
CA MET A 635 -12.01 4.86 -0.50
C MET A 635 -10.78 5.42 0.25
N GLU A 636 -9.72 4.64 0.36
CA GLU A 636 -8.44 5.03 0.94
C GLU A 636 -7.29 4.39 0.16
N GLY A 637 -6.25 5.15 -0.17
CA GLY A 637 -5.12 4.64 -0.94
C GLY A 637 -4.21 5.75 -1.41
N GLU A 638 -3.28 5.42 -2.28
CA GLU A 638 -2.39 6.41 -2.87
C GLU A 638 -3.18 7.41 -3.73
N GLY A 639 -2.95 8.70 -3.48
CA GLY A 639 -3.65 9.80 -4.14
C GLY A 639 -5.06 10.08 -3.62
N GLY A 640 -5.56 9.34 -2.64
CA GLY A 640 -6.91 9.47 -2.08
C GLY A 640 -7.00 9.28 -0.57
N ASP A 641 -7.41 10.36 0.13
CA ASP A 641 -7.68 10.34 1.57
C ASP A 641 -9.17 10.21 1.84
N LYS A 642 -9.50 9.66 2.99
CA LYS A 642 -10.88 9.68 3.50
C LYS A 642 -11.29 11.11 3.87
N GLN A 643 -12.55 11.43 3.61
CA GLN A 643 -13.14 12.71 4.03
C GLN A 643 -13.40 12.73 5.55
N ASP A 644 -13.79 11.58 6.09
CA ASP A 644 -14.08 11.37 7.51
C ASP A 644 -13.71 9.94 7.93
N ILE A 645 -13.79 9.66 9.22
CA ILE A 645 -13.49 8.34 9.79
C ILE A 645 -14.74 7.56 10.21
N GLU A 646 -15.93 8.12 10.03
CA GLU A 646 -17.17 7.45 10.45
C GLU A 646 -17.43 6.19 9.60
N LEU A 647 -18.07 5.20 10.20
CA LEU A 647 -18.63 4.10 9.41
C LEU A 647 -19.62 4.67 8.38
N PRO A 648 -19.56 4.28 7.08
CA PRO A 648 -20.45 4.82 6.08
C PRO A 648 -21.92 4.73 6.49
N LYS A 649 -22.69 5.78 6.24
CA LYS A 649 -24.04 5.97 6.77
C LYS A 649 -25.01 4.85 6.38
N VAL A 650 -24.93 4.34 5.14
CA VAL A 650 -25.72 3.19 4.70
C VAL A 650 -25.42 1.94 5.53
N GLN A 651 -24.17 1.74 5.93
CA GLN A 651 -23.79 0.61 6.77
C GLN A 651 -24.22 0.82 8.22
N GLN A 652 -24.25 2.07 8.73
CA GLN A 652 -24.88 2.37 10.01
C GLN A 652 -26.37 2.00 10.00
N MET A 653 -27.09 2.29 8.90
CA MET A 653 -28.48 1.90 8.72
C MET A 653 -28.63 0.37 8.71
N LEU A 654 -27.74 -0.34 8.00
CA LEU A 654 -27.72 -1.81 7.96
C LEU A 654 -27.52 -2.41 9.35
N VAL A 655 -26.54 -1.92 10.12
CA VAL A 655 -26.27 -2.40 11.50
C VAL A 655 -27.51 -2.22 12.37
N LYS A 656 -28.16 -1.05 12.32
CA LYS A 656 -29.40 -0.76 13.07
C LYS A 656 -30.55 -1.72 12.68
N ALA A 657 -30.71 -1.98 11.39
CA ALA A 657 -31.73 -2.89 10.92
C ALA A 657 -31.45 -4.34 11.37
N MET A 658 -30.20 -4.81 11.30
CA MET A 658 -29.84 -6.15 11.78
C MET A 658 -30.01 -6.29 13.28
N HIS A 659 -29.59 -5.30 14.06
CA HIS A 659 -29.79 -5.29 15.51
C HIS A 659 -31.28 -5.35 15.89
N SER A 660 -32.15 -4.68 15.15
CA SER A 660 -33.61 -4.68 15.41
C SER A 660 -34.27 -6.05 15.29
N THR A 661 -33.59 -7.03 14.67
CA THR A 661 -34.08 -8.42 14.56
C THR A 661 -34.02 -9.18 15.88
N GLY A 662 -33.25 -8.69 16.87
CA GLY A 662 -33.00 -9.35 18.14
C GLY A 662 -32.12 -10.59 18.08
N LYS A 663 -31.43 -10.81 16.93
CA LYS A 663 -30.47 -11.90 16.74
C LYS A 663 -29.06 -11.45 17.12
N PRO A 664 -28.17 -12.38 17.52
CA PRO A 664 -26.77 -12.06 17.70
C PRO A 664 -26.16 -11.46 16.43
N VAL A 665 -25.52 -10.28 16.53
CA VAL A 665 -24.91 -9.56 15.41
C VAL A 665 -23.39 -9.51 15.61
N VAL A 666 -22.66 -10.09 14.67
CA VAL A 666 -21.20 -10.00 14.55
C VAL A 666 -20.85 -9.02 13.43
N PHE A 667 -20.13 -7.94 13.73
CA PHE A 667 -19.64 -7.02 12.72
C PHE A 667 -18.17 -7.30 12.44
N VAL A 668 -17.85 -7.62 11.19
CA VAL A 668 -16.48 -7.77 10.67
C VAL A 668 -16.15 -6.52 9.90
N ASN A 669 -15.23 -5.71 10.42
CA ASN A 669 -14.76 -4.49 9.79
C ASN A 669 -13.55 -4.74 8.91
N CYS A 670 -13.67 -4.43 7.62
CA CYS A 670 -12.58 -4.43 6.66
C CYS A 670 -12.18 -2.98 6.37
N SER A 671 -10.98 -2.60 6.77
CA SER A 671 -10.42 -1.26 6.52
C SER A 671 -8.92 -1.28 6.74
N GLY A 672 -8.19 -0.43 6.02
CA GLY A 672 -6.75 -0.22 6.24
C GLY A 672 -6.45 0.86 7.29
N SER A 673 -7.49 1.42 7.92
CA SER A 673 -7.39 2.53 8.87
C SER A 673 -8.43 2.40 9.97
N ALA A 674 -8.29 3.22 11.02
CA ALA A 674 -9.28 3.32 12.08
C ALA A 674 -10.62 3.86 11.55
N ILE A 675 -11.72 3.21 11.96
CA ILE A 675 -13.10 3.60 11.71
C ILE A 675 -13.79 3.92 13.02
N ALA A 676 -14.55 5.01 13.07
CA ALA A 676 -15.35 5.38 14.23
C ALA A 676 -16.72 4.68 14.19
N PHE A 677 -17.01 3.90 15.23
CA PHE A 677 -18.27 3.15 15.39
C PHE A 677 -19.24 3.81 16.38
N GLY A 678 -18.96 5.04 16.85
CA GLY A 678 -19.77 5.71 17.86
C GLY A 678 -21.25 5.79 17.52
N SER A 679 -21.60 5.97 16.24
CA SER A 679 -22.98 6.04 15.74
C SER A 679 -23.77 4.72 15.81
N VAL A 680 -23.10 3.59 16.00
CA VAL A 680 -23.67 2.23 16.10
C VAL A 680 -23.17 1.48 17.34
N GLU A 681 -22.55 2.18 18.29
CA GLU A 681 -22.08 1.59 19.54
C GLU A 681 -23.24 0.89 20.27
N GLY A 682 -23.02 -0.33 20.70
CA GLY A 682 -24.03 -1.14 21.36
C GLY A 682 -25.03 -1.87 20.44
N GLN A 683 -24.94 -1.71 19.13
CA GLN A 683 -25.85 -2.33 18.16
C GLN A 683 -25.27 -3.57 17.48
N TYR A 684 -24.17 -4.08 17.98
CA TYR A 684 -23.58 -5.37 17.65
C TYR A 684 -23.11 -6.06 18.94
N ASP A 685 -23.02 -7.39 18.90
CA ASP A 685 -22.57 -8.20 20.05
C ASP A 685 -21.07 -8.50 19.97
N ALA A 686 -20.52 -8.59 18.76
CA ALA A 686 -19.09 -8.71 18.55
C ALA A 686 -18.62 -7.80 17.41
N LEU A 687 -17.39 -7.27 17.54
CA LEU A 687 -16.71 -6.48 16.52
C LEU A 687 -15.31 -7.05 16.32
N LEU A 688 -15.02 -7.41 15.06
CA LEU A 688 -13.74 -7.95 14.63
C LEU A 688 -13.13 -7.03 13.55
N GLN A 689 -11.92 -6.52 13.77
CA GLN A 689 -11.13 -5.80 12.77
C GLN A 689 -10.34 -6.81 11.95
N ALA A 690 -10.65 -6.93 10.66
CA ALA A 690 -10.04 -7.89 9.75
C ALA A 690 -8.96 -7.27 8.85
N TRP A 691 -8.86 -5.94 8.78
CA TRP A 691 -7.98 -5.17 7.89
C TRP A 691 -8.25 -5.47 6.40
N TYR A 692 -7.21 -5.47 5.56
CA TYR A 692 -7.17 -6.07 4.22
C TYR A 692 -6.27 -7.32 4.32
N PRO A 693 -6.88 -8.50 4.45
CA PRO A 693 -6.18 -9.68 5.01
C PRO A 693 -5.39 -10.50 3.99
N GLY A 694 -5.28 -10.07 2.72
CA GLY A 694 -4.63 -10.82 1.67
C GLY A 694 -5.36 -12.11 1.29
N GLN A 695 -4.72 -12.94 0.45
CA GLN A 695 -5.34 -14.15 -0.10
C GLN A 695 -5.73 -15.19 0.96
N GLY A 696 -5.02 -15.23 2.10
CA GLY A 696 -5.36 -16.12 3.22
C GLY A 696 -6.58 -15.69 4.04
N GLY A 697 -7.14 -14.49 3.75
CA GLY A 697 -8.17 -13.84 4.57
C GLY A 697 -9.47 -14.63 4.70
N ALA A 698 -9.92 -15.29 3.62
CA ALA A 698 -11.15 -16.07 3.61
C ALA A 698 -11.12 -17.20 4.65
N LYS A 699 -10.06 -18.01 4.63
CA LYS A 699 -9.87 -19.08 5.61
C LYS A 699 -9.59 -18.54 7.01
N ALA A 700 -8.75 -17.52 7.13
CA ALA A 700 -8.39 -16.94 8.42
C ALA A 700 -9.60 -16.35 9.16
N LEU A 701 -10.48 -15.62 8.46
CA LEU A 701 -11.71 -15.09 9.03
C LEU A 701 -12.60 -16.22 9.54
N ALA A 702 -12.80 -17.26 8.74
CA ALA A 702 -13.63 -18.40 9.13
C ALA A 702 -13.05 -19.11 10.37
N ASP A 703 -11.73 -19.32 10.42
CA ASP A 703 -11.06 -19.95 11.57
C ASP A 703 -11.26 -19.13 12.86
N VAL A 704 -11.22 -17.79 12.76
CA VAL A 704 -11.50 -16.91 13.90
C VAL A 704 -12.99 -16.98 14.27
N LEU A 705 -13.91 -16.78 13.31
CA LEU A 705 -15.34 -16.77 13.59
C LEU A 705 -15.85 -18.04 14.26
N PHE A 706 -15.33 -19.20 13.88
CA PHE A 706 -15.77 -20.51 14.38
C PHE A 706 -14.85 -21.15 15.42
N GLY A 707 -13.81 -20.44 15.87
CA GLY A 707 -12.95 -20.83 16.98
C GLY A 707 -11.87 -21.87 16.66
N ASP A 708 -11.58 -22.12 15.39
CA ASP A 708 -10.41 -22.91 14.97
C ASP A 708 -9.11 -22.15 15.26
N TYR A 709 -9.18 -20.83 15.40
CA TYR A 709 -8.09 -19.96 15.83
C TYR A 709 -8.58 -18.96 16.88
N CYS A 710 -7.82 -18.82 17.96
CA CYS A 710 -8.10 -17.87 19.03
C CYS A 710 -7.42 -16.53 18.72
N PRO A 711 -8.15 -15.44 18.48
CA PRO A 711 -7.57 -14.15 18.13
C PRO A 711 -6.65 -13.60 19.22
N GLY A 712 -5.56 -12.97 18.81
CA GLY A 712 -4.57 -12.37 19.71
C GLY A 712 -3.93 -11.11 19.12
N GLY A 713 -4.48 -10.59 18.02
CA GLY A 713 -4.03 -9.33 17.39
C GLY A 713 -4.26 -8.13 18.31
N LYS A 714 -3.46 -7.07 18.09
CA LYS A 714 -3.50 -5.81 18.84
C LYS A 714 -3.51 -4.63 17.87
N LEU A 715 -4.26 -3.57 18.19
CA LEU A 715 -4.36 -2.40 17.33
C LEU A 715 -3.03 -1.65 17.23
N PRO A 716 -2.47 -1.45 16.01
CA PRO A 716 -1.27 -0.64 15.80
C PRO A 716 -1.58 0.86 15.64
N VAL A 717 -2.84 1.25 15.77
CA VAL A 717 -3.33 2.63 15.70
C VAL A 717 -4.46 2.86 16.71
N THR A 718 -4.60 4.11 17.13
CA THR A 718 -5.72 4.57 17.97
C THR A 718 -6.99 4.67 17.13
N PHE A 719 -8.09 4.09 17.61
CA PHE A 719 -9.43 4.29 17.08
C PHE A 719 -10.10 5.43 17.82
N TYR A 720 -10.35 6.54 17.14
CA TYR A 720 -11.04 7.70 17.69
C TYR A 720 -12.56 7.50 17.68
N ARG A 721 -13.29 8.26 18.53
CA ARG A 721 -14.75 8.13 18.61
C ARG A 721 -15.48 8.81 17.47
N SER A 722 -14.91 9.90 16.96
CA SER A 722 -15.50 10.70 15.89
C SER A 722 -14.47 11.62 15.22
N ASN A 723 -14.86 12.27 14.13
CA ASN A 723 -14.06 13.30 13.47
C ASN A 723 -13.71 14.48 14.38
N ASN A 724 -14.50 14.76 15.41
CA ASN A 724 -14.26 15.87 16.35
C ASN A 724 -13.00 15.69 17.20
N ASP A 725 -12.50 14.47 17.31
CA ASP A 725 -11.27 14.17 18.04
C ASP A 725 -10.01 14.49 17.23
N LEU A 726 -10.16 14.74 15.93
CA LEU A 726 -9.03 14.90 15.01
C LEU A 726 -8.63 16.37 14.86
N PRO A 727 -7.34 16.70 14.99
CA PRO A 727 -6.80 18.01 14.61
C PRO A 727 -6.90 18.28 13.10
N ASP A 728 -6.59 19.52 12.69
CA ASP A 728 -6.46 19.85 11.27
C ASP A 728 -5.47 18.90 10.59
N PHE A 729 -5.86 18.33 9.45
CA PHE A 729 -5.04 17.37 8.73
C PHE A 729 -3.70 17.96 8.24
N LEU A 730 -3.65 19.26 7.95
CA LEU A 730 -2.44 19.98 7.55
C LEU A 730 -1.50 20.30 8.72
N ASP A 731 -1.97 20.23 9.95
CA ASP A 731 -1.11 20.42 11.12
C ASP A 731 -0.21 19.20 11.33
N TYR A 732 1.07 19.36 11.07
CA TYR A 732 2.08 18.32 11.23
C TYR A 732 2.68 18.23 12.64
N SER A 733 2.21 19.05 13.59
CA SER A 733 2.51 18.84 15.00
C SER A 733 1.86 17.53 15.49
N MET A 734 2.50 16.88 16.45
CA MET A 734 1.95 15.66 17.07
C MET A 734 0.94 15.95 18.17
N LYS A 735 0.65 17.23 18.43
CA LYS A 735 -0.30 17.65 19.47
C LYS A 735 -1.68 17.00 19.25
N ASN A 736 -2.18 16.35 20.30
CA ASN A 736 -3.47 15.66 20.31
C ASN A 736 -3.64 14.57 19.22
N ARG A 737 -2.51 13.95 18.81
CA ARG A 737 -2.52 12.84 17.83
C ARG A 737 -1.94 11.59 18.45
N THR A 738 -2.41 10.44 17.99
CA THR A 738 -1.94 9.10 18.40
C THR A 738 -2.04 8.87 19.93
N TYR A 739 -1.92 7.65 20.41
CA TYR A 739 -1.91 7.36 21.85
C TYR A 739 -0.80 8.12 22.61
N ARG A 740 0.22 8.61 21.88
CA ARG A 740 1.37 9.31 22.46
C ARG A 740 1.02 10.71 22.96
N TYR A 741 0.06 11.38 22.33
CA TYR A 741 -0.27 12.78 22.62
C TYR A 741 -1.78 13.06 22.70
N PHE A 742 -2.65 12.11 22.36
CA PHE A 742 -4.09 12.28 22.44
C PHE A 742 -4.54 12.29 23.91
N THR A 743 -5.19 13.36 24.32
CA THR A 743 -5.67 13.56 25.69
C THR A 743 -7.12 13.17 25.89
N GLY A 744 -7.85 12.87 24.80
CA GLY A 744 -9.23 12.39 24.85
C GLY A 744 -9.33 10.90 25.21
N VAL A 745 -10.57 10.39 25.16
CA VAL A 745 -10.85 8.96 25.40
C VAL A 745 -11.03 8.27 24.06
N PRO A 746 -10.10 7.41 23.63
CA PRO A 746 -10.26 6.70 22.37
C PRO A 746 -11.44 5.72 22.44
N GLN A 747 -12.00 5.34 21.29
CA GLN A 747 -12.96 4.25 21.22
C GLN A 747 -12.26 2.92 21.51
N TYR A 748 -11.14 2.68 20.82
CA TYR A 748 -10.21 1.58 21.15
C TYR A 748 -8.79 2.12 21.11
N ALA A 749 -8.01 1.77 22.13
CA ALA A 749 -6.66 2.31 22.28
C ALA A 749 -5.63 1.56 21.44
N PHE A 750 -4.51 2.20 21.16
CA PHE A 750 -3.33 1.52 20.64
C PHE A 750 -2.95 0.32 21.53
N GLY A 751 -2.59 -0.79 20.92
CA GLY A 751 -2.22 -2.02 21.61
C GLY A 751 -3.40 -2.84 22.16
N TYR A 752 -4.64 -2.37 22.03
CA TYR A 752 -5.84 -3.08 22.50
C TYR A 752 -6.22 -4.24 21.57
N GLY A 753 -6.74 -5.31 22.16
CA GLY A 753 -7.31 -6.46 21.47
C GLY A 753 -7.69 -7.54 22.47
N LEU A 754 -8.86 -8.15 22.27
CA LEU A 754 -9.41 -9.25 23.08
C LEU A 754 -9.00 -10.61 22.52
N SER A 755 -9.32 -11.64 23.30
CA SER A 755 -9.11 -13.05 22.95
C SER A 755 -10.32 -13.89 23.37
N TYR A 756 -10.44 -15.13 22.90
CA TYR A 756 -11.44 -16.08 23.39
C TYR A 756 -11.07 -16.70 24.76
N THR A 757 -9.87 -16.45 25.21
CA THR A 757 -9.41 -16.80 26.55
C THR A 757 -9.09 -15.55 27.36
N THR A 758 -8.83 -15.70 28.64
CA THR A 758 -8.49 -14.58 29.53
C THR A 758 -7.07 -14.74 30.06
N PHE A 759 -6.42 -13.58 30.28
CA PHE A 759 -5.06 -13.57 30.81
C PHE A 759 -4.99 -12.73 32.08
N SER A 760 -4.15 -13.15 33.01
CA SER A 760 -3.77 -12.38 34.19
C SER A 760 -2.32 -11.91 34.05
N VAL A 761 -2.12 -10.61 34.01
CA VAL A 761 -0.80 -9.97 34.03
C VAL A 761 -0.41 -9.75 35.49
N GLY A 762 0.53 -10.54 35.97
CA GLY A 762 0.97 -10.47 37.35
C GLY A 762 1.93 -9.30 37.61
N LYS A 763 2.31 -9.14 38.89
CA LYS A 763 3.25 -8.09 39.28
C LYS A 763 4.63 -8.34 38.65
N GLY A 764 5.06 -7.41 37.81
CA GLY A 764 6.35 -7.44 37.14
C GLY A 764 7.52 -7.19 38.10
N LYS A 765 8.73 -7.40 37.58
CA LYS A 765 10.00 -7.07 38.25
C LYS A 765 10.93 -6.37 37.29
N MET A 766 11.76 -5.47 37.79
CA MET A 766 12.86 -4.85 37.03
C MET A 766 14.22 -5.27 37.59
N THR A 767 15.20 -5.44 36.71
CA THR A 767 16.58 -5.79 37.11
C THR A 767 17.32 -4.64 37.74
N ALA A 768 17.00 -3.38 37.35
CA ALA A 768 17.57 -2.17 37.89
C ALA A 768 16.49 -1.07 37.98
N LYS A 769 16.60 -0.18 38.97
CA LYS A 769 15.74 0.99 39.17
C LYS A 769 16.41 2.29 38.73
N SER A 770 17.66 2.25 38.33
CA SER A 770 18.39 3.38 37.76
C SER A 770 19.51 2.93 36.84
N ALA A 771 19.89 3.81 35.93
CA ALA A 771 21.09 3.66 35.09
C ALA A 771 21.91 4.96 35.06
N LYS A 772 23.20 4.84 34.73
CA LYS A 772 24.03 5.97 34.40
C LYS A 772 24.12 6.18 32.90
N ILE A 773 24.15 7.44 32.46
CA ILE A 773 24.37 7.77 31.05
C ILE A 773 25.72 7.24 30.61
N GLY A 774 25.78 6.56 29.51
CA GLY A 774 26.97 6.01 28.90
C GLY A 774 26.64 4.87 27.92
N LYS A 775 27.62 4.57 27.07
CA LYS A 775 27.52 3.37 26.21
C LYS A 775 27.64 2.13 27.09
N SER A 776 26.69 1.23 26.99
CA SER A 776 26.66 -0.03 27.71
C SER A 776 26.18 -1.12 26.75
N ASP A 777 26.91 -2.23 26.68
CA ASP A 777 26.48 -3.42 25.95
C ASP A 777 25.32 -4.16 26.66
N LYS A 778 24.99 -3.71 27.89
CA LYS A 778 23.88 -4.27 28.67
C LYS A 778 22.70 -3.29 28.68
N PRO A 779 21.47 -3.79 28.68
CA PRO A 779 20.29 -2.96 28.84
C PRO A 779 20.34 -2.21 30.19
N TYR A 780 19.78 -1.00 30.20
CA TYR A 780 19.65 -0.18 31.43
C TYR A 780 18.77 -0.88 32.45
N SER A 781 17.74 -1.59 31.99
CA SER A 781 16.95 -2.49 32.82
C SER A 781 16.26 -3.56 31.96
N VAL A 782 15.87 -4.66 32.60
CA VAL A 782 15.01 -5.68 31.99
C VAL A 782 13.72 -5.76 32.81
N VAL A 783 12.59 -5.62 32.13
CA VAL A 783 11.26 -5.79 32.71
C VAL A 783 10.83 -7.26 32.52
N VAL A 784 10.51 -7.93 33.62
CA VAL A 784 10.06 -9.32 33.62
C VAL A 784 8.64 -9.38 34.17
N VAL A 785 7.70 -9.81 33.32
CA VAL A 785 6.26 -9.81 33.64
C VAL A 785 5.70 -11.23 33.54
N PRO A 786 5.18 -11.81 34.62
CA PRO A 786 4.50 -13.11 34.53
C PRO A 786 3.10 -12.92 33.94
N VAL A 787 2.75 -13.77 32.98
CA VAL A 787 1.42 -13.82 32.35
C VAL A 787 0.87 -15.23 32.50
N THR A 788 -0.35 -15.35 32.97
CA THR A 788 -1.06 -16.62 33.14
C THR A 788 -2.31 -16.64 32.29
N ASN A 789 -2.50 -17.67 31.48
CA ASN A 789 -3.78 -17.93 30.84
C ASN A 789 -4.77 -18.48 31.86
N THR A 790 -5.78 -17.68 32.21
CA THR A 790 -6.81 -18.02 33.20
C THR A 790 -8.09 -18.55 32.58
N GLY A 791 -8.15 -18.61 31.25
CA GLY A 791 -9.33 -19.08 30.52
C GLY A 791 -9.26 -20.56 30.10
N LYS A 792 -10.04 -20.93 29.09
CA LYS A 792 -10.35 -22.33 28.77
C LYS A 792 -9.66 -22.85 27.49
N CYS A 793 -9.12 -21.99 26.66
CA CYS A 793 -8.44 -22.39 25.44
C CYS A 793 -7.02 -21.81 25.38
N GLU A 794 -6.16 -22.40 24.57
CA GLU A 794 -4.86 -21.82 24.22
C GLU A 794 -5.08 -20.47 23.53
N GLY A 795 -4.30 -19.47 23.87
CA GLY A 795 -4.38 -18.14 23.29
C GLY A 795 -3.08 -17.38 23.42
N THR A 796 -3.04 -16.23 22.75
CA THR A 796 -1.85 -15.39 22.65
C THR A 796 -2.11 -14.03 23.29
N GLU A 797 -1.19 -13.56 24.15
CA GLU A 797 -1.20 -12.22 24.73
C GLU A 797 0.11 -11.51 24.43
N THR A 798 0.03 -10.18 24.20
CA THR A 798 1.18 -9.32 23.96
C THR A 798 1.39 -8.37 25.13
N VAL A 799 2.48 -8.60 25.89
CA VAL A 799 2.92 -7.65 26.91
C VAL A 799 3.65 -6.49 26.24
N GLN A 800 3.23 -5.27 26.59
CA GLN A 800 3.75 -4.02 26.04
C GLN A 800 4.41 -3.22 27.16
N VAL A 801 5.57 -2.61 26.87
CA VAL A 801 6.29 -1.76 27.83
C VAL A 801 6.43 -0.36 27.25
N TYR A 802 5.96 0.60 28.02
CA TYR A 802 6.01 2.01 27.67
C TYR A 802 6.92 2.78 28.62
N VAL A 803 7.54 3.85 28.12
CA VAL A 803 8.34 4.78 28.91
C VAL A 803 7.67 6.15 28.92
N LYS A 804 7.55 6.73 30.11
CA LYS A 804 7.06 8.09 30.33
C LYS A 804 8.14 8.89 31.04
N ARG A 805 8.55 10.01 30.46
CA ARG A 805 9.48 10.96 31.08
C ARG A 805 8.69 11.91 31.99
N LEU A 806 9.11 12.07 33.22
CA LEU A 806 8.43 12.95 34.18
C LEU A 806 9.07 14.35 34.21
N GLY A 807 8.21 15.39 34.24
CA GLY A 807 8.64 16.79 34.30
C GLY A 807 9.09 17.38 32.95
N ASP A 808 8.70 16.76 31.83
CA ASP A 808 8.87 17.30 30.47
C ASP A 808 7.49 17.41 29.81
N GLU A 809 6.93 18.63 29.77
CA GLU A 809 5.57 18.88 29.24
C GLU A 809 5.48 18.65 27.70
N GLY A 810 6.58 18.72 26.99
CA GLY A 810 6.63 18.44 25.55
C GLY A 810 6.83 16.96 25.19
N ALA A 811 7.13 16.12 26.20
CA ALA A 811 7.31 14.68 25.96
C ALA A 811 5.98 13.97 25.70
N PRO A 812 5.99 12.82 25.02
CA PRO A 812 4.82 11.97 24.88
C PRO A 812 4.19 11.59 26.25
N ILE A 813 2.88 11.47 26.34
CA ILE A 813 2.16 10.95 27.53
C ILE A 813 2.79 9.62 27.96
N LYS A 814 3.11 8.78 26.98
CA LYS A 814 3.89 7.52 27.05
C LYS A 814 4.33 7.11 25.65
N ALA A 815 5.41 6.35 25.52
CA ALA A 815 5.89 5.83 24.25
C ALA A 815 6.25 4.35 24.38
N LEU A 816 5.82 3.51 23.45
CA LEU A 816 6.18 2.09 23.39
C LEU A 816 7.71 1.97 23.23
N LYS A 817 8.33 1.11 24.02
CA LYS A 817 9.79 0.86 24.01
C LYS A 817 10.13 -0.63 24.06
N GLY A 818 9.12 -1.48 24.06
CA GLY A 818 9.28 -2.92 23.97
C GLY A 818 7.97 -3.67 24.04
N PHE A 819 7.94 -4.86 23.46
CA PHE A 819 6.82 -5.78 23.54
C PHE A 819 7.30 -7.23 23.44
N GLN A 820 6.48 -8.14 23.94
CA GLN A 820 6.70 -9.57 23.74
C GLN A 820 5.38 -10.32 23.67
N LYS A 821 5.20 -11.09 22.60
CA LYS A 821 4.07 -11.96 22.35
C LYS A 821 4.29 -13.33 23.02
N LEU A 822 3.29 -13.84 23.71
CA LEU A 822 3.33 -15.11 24.45
C LEU A 822 2.10 -15.94 24.11
N THR A 823 2.30 -17.17 23.65
CA THR A 823 1.23 -18.17 23.49
C THR A 823 1.22 -19.08 24.71
N LEU A 824 0.04 -19.22 25.36
CA LEU A 824 -0.12 -19.94 26.62
C LEU A 824 -1.31 -20.89 26.56
N LYS A 825 -1.10 -22.10 27.05
CA LYS A 825 -2.18 -23.08 27.28
C LYS A 825 -3.00 -22.69 28.52
N PRO A 826 -4.24 -23.20 28.66
CA PRO A 826 -5.03 -23.00 29.89
C PRO A 826 -4.24 -23.36 31.15
N GLY A 827 -4.20 -22.41 32.12
CA GLY A 827 -3.45 -22.56 33.37
C GLY A 827 -1.93 -22.35 33.26
N GLU A 828 -1.38 -22.21 32.06
CA GLU A 828 0.06 -22.00 31.86
C GLU A 828 0.46 -20.56 32.25
N THR A 829 1.63 -20.46 32.87
CA THR A 829 2.27 -19.17 33.17
C THR A 829 3.61 -19.05 32.43
N LYS A 830 3.78 -18.03 31.63
CA LYS A 830 5.06 -17.65 31.01
C LYS A 830 5.50 -16.26 31.48
N ARG A 831 6.77 -15.92 31.23
CA ARG A 831 7.31 -14.60 31.57
C ARG A 831 7.65 -13.88 30.29
N ALA A 832 7.11 -12.67 30.12
CA ALA A 832 7.64 -11.71 29.17
C ALA A 832 8.93 -11.11 29.75
N VAL A 833 9.99 -11.06 28.93
CA VAL A 833 11.32 -10.54 29.29
C VAL A 833 11.68 -9.47 28.29
N ILE A 834 11.56 -8.21 28.66
CA ILE A 834 11.67 -7.06 27.76
C ILE A 834 12.83 -6.18 28.21
N ALA A 835 13.86 -6.05 27.38
CA ALA A 835 15.05 -5.24 27.63
C ALA A 835 14.77 -3.78 27.28
N LEU A 836 15.14 -2.87 28.16
CA LEU A 836 15.16 -1.43 27.94
C LEU A 836 16.60 -0.96 27.81
N ASN A 837 17.04 -0.77 26.58
CA ASN A 837 18.37 -0.23 26.26
C ASN A 837 18.39 1.30 26.45
N SER A 838 19.54 1.92 26.29
CA SER A 838 19.71 3.39 26.35
C SER A 838 18.76 4.14 25.43
N GLU A 839 18.51 3.59 24.22
CA GLU A 839 17.57 4.14 23.21
C GLU A 839 16.15 4.34 23.75
N ALA A 840 15.73 3.57 24.76
CA ALA A 840 14.41 3.74 25.37
C ALA A 840 14.24 5.08 26.12
N PHE A 841 15.35 5.73 26.44
CA PHE A 841 15.43 6.97 27.24
C PHE A 841 15.99 8.15 26.41
N GLU A 842 16.04 8.00 25.10
CA GLU A 842 16.43 9.07 24.18
C GLU A 842 15.26 10.01 23.90
N TYR A 843 15.56 11.30 23.97
CA TYR A 843 14.67 12.41 23.63
C TYR A 843 15.48 13.47 22.88
N TYR A 844 14.79 14.34 22.15
CA TYR A 844 15.43 15.40 21.38
C TYR A 844 16.29 16.31 22.29
N ASP A 845 17.48 16.63 21.80
CA ASP A 845 18.45 17.52 22.44
C ASP A 845 18.83 18.67 21.50
N ASP A 846 18.35 19.89 21.83
CA ASP A 846 18.62 21.10 21.04
C ASP A 846 20.11 21.40 20.86
N ALA A 847 20.98 21.01 21.85
CA ALA A 847 22.40 21.31 21.81
C ALA A 847 23.18 20.56 20.72
N ILE A 848 22.67 19.39 20.31
CA ILE A 848 23.33 18.53 19.29
C ILE A 848 22.42 18.32 18.06
N ASP A 849 21.22 18.88 18.08
CA ASP A 849 20.19 18.65 17.06
C ASP A 849 20.03 17.16 16.72
N GLU A 850 19.85 16.33 17.76
CA GLU A 850 19.65 14.87 17.62
C GLU A 850 19.04 14.28 18.90
N LEU A 851 18.67 12.99 18.87
CA LEU A 851 18.25 12.24 20.03
C LEU A 851 19.43 11.95 20.96
N ALA A 852 19.25 12.20 22.25
CA ALA A 852 20.22 11.83 23.29
C ALA A 852 19.51 11.25 24.52
N VAL A 853 20.21 10.38 25.24
CA VAL A 853 19.75 9.89 26.54
C VAL A 853 19.66 11.05 27.51
N LYS A 854 18.46 11.34 28.03
CA LYS A 854 18.25 12.44 28.95
C LYS A 854 18.27 11.98 30.41
N PRO A 855 19.02 12.65 31.30
CA PRO A 855 18.90 12.40 32.74
C PRO A 855 17.50 12.80 33.23
N GLY A 856 17.06 12.16 34.30
CA GLY A 856 15.78 12.50 34.91
C GLY A 856 15.03 11.30 35.50
N ARG A 857 13.81 11.57 35.95
CA ARG A 857 12.89 10.55 36.45
C ARG A 857 11.98 10.07 35.34
N TYR A 858 11.74 8.78 35.33
CA TYR A 858 10.89 8.09 34.38
C TYR A 858 9.90 7.17 35.09
N GLN A 859 8.83 6.89 34.42
CA GLN A 859 7.90 5.84 34.78
C GLN A 859 7.90 4.78 33.68
N ILE A 860 8.18 3.54 34.04
CA ILE A 860 8.13 2.38 33.15
C ILE A 860 6.75 1.74 33.34
N LEU A 861 5.93 1.78 32.33
CA LEU A 861 4.57 1.24 32.34
C LEU A 861 4.56 -0.10 31.58
N TYR A 862 3.82 -1.11 32.07
CA TYR A 862 3.71 -2.40 31.40
C TYR A 862 2.31 -2.97 31.54
N GLY A 863 1.82 -3.62 30.46
CA GLY A 863 0.47 -4.18 30.40
C GLY A 863 0.14 -4.71 29.04
N THR A 864 -1.15 -4.71 28.68
CA THR A 864 -1.67 -5.33 27.44
C THR A 864 -2.22 -4.33 26.43
N SER A 865 -2.28 -3.05 26.80
CA SER A 865 -2.66 -1.96 25.91
C SER A 865 -2.09 -0.63 26.42
N SER A 866 -2.27 0.46 25.66
CA SER A 866 -1.88 1.80 26.09
C SER A 866 -2.85 2.47 27.08
N LEU A 867 -3.99 1.84 27.40
CA LEU A 867 -4.94 2.38 28.40
C LEU A 867 -4.36 2.33 29.81
N ASP A 868 -4.48 3.42 30.55
CA ASP A 868 -3.93 3.51 31.92
C ASP A 868 -4.47 2.42 32.86
N LYS A 869 -5.74 2.01 32.71
CA LYS A 869 -6.36 0.92 33.49
C LYS A 869 -5.73 -0.45 33.28
N ASP A 870 -5.08 -0.66 32.11
CA ASP A 870 -4.43 -1.92 31.72
C ASP A 870 -2.95 -1.94 32.05
N LEU A 871 -2.42 -0.85 32.69
CA LEU A 871 -1.00 -0.65 32.93
C LEU A 871 -0.65 -0.70 34.42
N GLN A 872 0.43 -1.38 34.73
CA GLN A 872 1.16 -1.29 35.98
C GLN A 872 2.46 -0.50 35.77
N SER A 873 3.11 -0.02 36.84
CA SER A 873 4.26 0.84 36.68
C SER A 873 5.41 0.60 37.65
N PHE A 874 6.60 1.07 37.27
CA PHE A 874 7.81 1.20 38.07
C PHE A 874 8.38 2.60 37.93
N ASP A 875 8.96 3.13 39.01
CA ASP A 875 9.82 4.31 38.91
C ASP A 875 11.23 3.92 38.44
N PHE A 876 11.81 4.76 37.59
CA PHE A 876 13.16 4.58 37.06
C PHE A 876 13.88 5.93 37.00
N THR A 877 15.19 5.93 37.23
CA THR A 877 16.00 7.16 37.17
C THR A 877 17.21 6.96 36.26
N VAL A 878 17.41 7.86 35.30
CA VAL A 878 18.64 8.01 34.53
C VAL A 878 19.48 9.12 35.16
N LYS A 879 20.73 8.82 35.48
CA LYS A 879 21.70 9.71 36.19
C LYS A 879 22.86 10.09 35.30
#